data_47ab750489d538587bc528448f7b961e
#
_entry.id   47ab750489d538587bc528448f7b961e
#
_cell.length_a   1.000
_cell.length_b   1.000
_cell.length_c   1.000
_cell.angle_alpha   90.00
_cell.angle_beta   90.00
_cell.angle_gamma   90.00
#
_symmetry.space_group_name_H-M   'P 1'
#
loop_
_entity.id
_entity.type
_entity.pdbx_description
1 polymer ?
#
loop_
_entity_poly.entity_id
_entity_poly.type
_entity_poly.pdbx_seq_one_letter_code
_entity_poly.pdbx_strand_id
1 'polypeptide(L)'
;MRKLINLIALLIMASSVTWAQDKKSFTLEDLMPGGNNYYNLLPQNLYGLQWWGDVCINADIEEVKTIHPANGKENVLITLQEVNELLANKKLGKINHFRNVSFPYAEKMMLVNTTSNKVLIDLTKKEIIWSQPLSPKAANQDWNKESRSLAYTLDNNLFVTTADGKTQQVTDEPKGIVCGQSVHRQEFGISKGTFWSPKGNLLAFYRMDESMVTDYPQVNTSTRIATLEPDKYPMAGMTSHKVTVGIYNPATQKTVYLKAGDPTDRYFTNISWSPDEKSVYVIELNRDQNHALLCCYDAETGEPLKNNPLYEEEHTKYVEPQHPIVFLPWDHTKFIYQSQRDGYNHLYLMDTKTSIYPESHGAAAGGSYRESYKTRQLTQGNWVVQNILGFNEKTKEVIIMSTEVSPLQSNAYAVNVKTGKRRLIGNKDGMHHVQLSGSGNYVIDNYTSFTIPRNIEIVPTSGKEKTVSLLTATNPMEAYNMPEITVGTLKAADGKTDLYYRLIKPVNFDPNKKYPAVVYVYGGPHAQLIHNNRNYDARGWDIYMAQLGYVMLTVDNRGSDNRGLEFENCTFRQLGTEEMKDQVKGVDFLKSLGYVDNNRIGVHGWSFGGFMTTNLMLTYPELFKVGVAGGPVIDWAYYEVMYGERYMDTPQTNPEGYKNANLKLRAGNLKGRLEVIIGANDPTCPFFCWLEKDGVF
;
A
#
# COMPACT_ATOMS: atom_id res chain seq x y z
N MET A 1 67.41 -15.51 27.13
CA MET A 1 66.58 -15.07 26.05
C MET A 1 65.50 -16.06 25.61
N ARG A 2 65.77 -17.35 25.29
CA ARG A 2 64.75 -18.34 24.86
C ARG A 2 63.60 -18.56 25.89
N LYS A 3 63.91 -18.56 27.20
CA LYS A 3 62.86 -18.74 28.25
C LYS A 3 62.01 -17.50 28.45
N LEU A 4 62.50 -16.30 28.15
CA LEU A 4 61.72 -15.04 28.20
C LEU A 4 60.81 -14.91 26.98
N ILE A 5 61.27 -15.36 25.82
CA ILE A 5 60.46 -15.37 24.55
C ILE A 5 59.28 -16.33 24.70
N ASN A 6 59.47 -17.52 25.30
CA ASN A 6 58.38 -18.45 25.54
C ASN A 6 57.37 -17.99 26.58
N LEU A 7 57.78 -17.20 27.57
CA LEU A 7 56.87 -16.59 28.55
C LEU A 7 56.04 -15.45 27.95
N ILE A 8 56.64 -14.67 27.08
CA ILE A 8 55.92 -13.63 26.32
C ILE A 8 54.97 -14.23 25.29
N ALA A 9 55.33 -15.28 24.63
CA ALA A 9 54.43 -16.02 23.72
C ALA A 9 53.23 -16.66 24.42
N LEU A 10 53.44 -17.17 25.66
CA LEU A 10 52.35 -17.71 26.50
C LEU A 10 51.44 -16.58 27.04
N LEU A 11 51.96 -15.41 27.36
CA LEU A 11 51.21 -14.24 27.78
C LEU A 11 50.42 -13.61 26.64
N ILE A 12 50.94 -13.65 25.40
CA ILE A 12 50.21 -13.19 24.19
C ILE A 12 49.12 -14.19 23.77
N MET A 13 49.30 -15.50 23.99
CA MET A 13 48.21 -16.49 23.79
C MET A 13 47.15 -16.47 24.90
N ALA A 14 47.45 -15.98 26.10
CA ALA A 14 46.46 -15.82 27.16
C ALA A 14 45.64 -14.52 27.05
N SER A 15 46.05 -13.54 26.23
CA SER A 15 45.33 -12.29 26.06
C SER A 15 44.35 -12.28 24.89
N SER A 16 44.19 -13.38 24.16
CA SER A 16 43.16 -13.53 23.10
C SER A 16 41.97 -14.42 23.55
N VAL A 17 41.69 -14.51 24.83
CA VAL A 17 40.35 -14.87 25.29
C VAL A 17 39.49 -13.61 25.10
N THR A 18 39.06 -13.38 23.90
CA THR A 18 37.87 -12.56 23.70
C THR A 18 36.77 -13.18 24.54
N TRP A 19 36.40 -12.51 25.61
CA TRP A 19 35.17 -12.82 26.33
C TRP A 19 34.10 -12.66 25.26
N ALA A 20 33.56 -13.78 24.79
CA ALA A 20 32.31 -13.76 24.07
C ALA A 20 31.31 -13.18 25.04
N GLN A 21 31.02 -11.91 24.88
CA GLN A 21 30.02 -11.24 25.69
C GLN A 21 28.73 -12.02 25.47
N ASP A 22 28.17 -12.63 26.52
CA ASP A 22 26.91 -13.35 26.41
C ASP A 22 25.88 -12.43 25.78
N LYS A 23 25.37 -12.81 24.60
CA LYS A 23 24.37 -12.01 23.90
C LYS A 23 23.10 -11.91 24.74
N LYS A 24 22.46 -10.77 24.70
CA LYS A 24 21.24 -10.47 25.44
C LYS A 24 20.06 -11.28 24.87
N SER A 25 19.12 -11.63 25.73
CA SER A 25 17.80 -12.11 25.33
C SER A 25 16.85 -10.91 25.17
N PHE A 26 15.89 -11.05 24.26
CA PHE A 26 14.85 -10.05 24.07
C PHE A 26 13.75 -10.16 25.13
N THR A 27 13.18 -9.01 25.46
CA THR A 27 11.89 -8.92 26.16
C THR A 27 10.78 -8.53 25.14
N LEU A 28 9.53 -8.59 25.54
CA LEU A 28 8.44 -8.05 24.70
C LEU A 28 8.56 -6.54 24.49
N GLU A 29 9.05 -5.81 25.51
CA GLU A 29 9.33 -4.37 25.45
C GLU A 29 10.40 -4.00 24.40
N ASP A 30 11.26 -4.95 24.04
CA ASP A 30 12.27 -4.79 22.99
C ASP A 30 11.67 -4.95 21.58
N LEU A 31 10.66 -5.78 21.42
CA LEU A 31 10.24 -6.30 20.12
C LEU A 31 8.85 -5.84 19.68
N MET A 32 8.03 -5.29 20.59
CA MET A 32 6.67 -4.87 20.27
C MET A 32 6.57 -3.35 20.14
N PRO A 33 5.85 -2.83 19.09
CA PRO A 33 5.59 -1.41 18.95
C PRO A 33 4.96 -0.83 20.21
N GLY A 34 5.50 0.29 20.68
CA GLY A 34 5.09 0.93 21.95
C GLY A 34 5.85 0.46 23.19
N GLY A 35 6.66 -0.58 23.08
CA GLY A 35 7.56 -1.01 24.17
C GLY A 35 8.67 0.03 24.40
N ASN A 36 9.13 0.14 25.64
CA ASN A 36 10.07 1.18 26.07
C ASN A 36 11.42 1.17 25.32
N ASN A 37 11.86 0.01 24.85
CA ASN A 37 13.14 -0.14 24.15
C ASN A 37 12.98 -0.39 22.63
N TYR A 38 11.74 -0.52 22.14
CA TYR A 38 11.46 -0.90 20.75
C TYR A 38 12.17 -0.01 19.73
N TYR A 39 12.09 1.32 19.91
CA TYR A 39 12.69 2.27 18.96
C TYR A 39 14.22 2.23 18.95
N ASN A 40 14.85 1.81 20.02
CA ASN A 40 16.30 1.66 20.11
C ASN A 40 16.82 0.44 19.33
N LEU A 41 15.93 -0.51 19.02
CA LEU A 41 16.22 -1.72 18.23
C LEU A 41 15.79 -1.60 16.74
N LEU A 42 15.35 -0.41 16.32
CA LEU A 42 15.18 -0.09 14.92
C LEU A 42 16.49 0.47 14.34
N PRO A 43 16.86 0.11 13.11
CA PRO A 43 17.99 0.75 12.43
C PRO A 43 17.79 2.26 12.33
N GLN A 44 18.89 3.01 12.42
CA GLN A 44 18.85 4.46 12.19
C GLN A 44 18.14 4.78 10.88
N ASN A 45 17.45 5.93 10.85
CA ASN A 45 16.73 6.44 9.70
C ASN A 45 16.86 7.97 9.61
N LEU A 46 16.78 8.52 8.40
CA LEU A 46 16.64 9.95 8.15
C LEU A 46 15.19 10.23 7.78
N TYR A 47 14.52 10.97 8.65
CA TYR A 47 13.15 11.41 8.42
C TYR A 47 13.17 12.79 7.76
N GLY A 48 12.11 13.10 6.96
CA GLY A 48 11.98 14.41 6.34
C GLY A 48 12.81 14.62 5.07
N LEU A 49 13.41 13.58 4.49
CA LEU A 49 14.04 13.66 3.19
C LEU A 49 13.00 13.90 2.10
N GLN A 50 13.20 14.93 1.31
CA GLN A 50 12.31 15.36 0.21
C GLN A 50 13.13 15.96 -0.92
N TRP A 51 12.47 16.18 -2.05
CA TRP A 51 13.05 16.92 -3.17
C TRP A 51 12.48 18.33 -3.29
N TRP A 52 13.31 19.22 -3.68
CA TRP A 52 13.05 20.57 -4.08
C TRP A 52 13.72 20.78 -5.45
N GLY A 53 12.98 20.58 -6.54
CA GLY A 53 13.57 20.36 -7.85
C GLY A 53 14.53 19.17 -7.82
N ASP A 54 15.81 19.43 -8.11
CA ASP A 54 16.88 18.43 -8.02
C ASP A 54 17.78 18.61 -6.78
N VAL A 55 17.37 19.45 -5.82
CA VAL A 55 18.09 19.61 -4.55
C VAL A 55 17.44 18.70 -3.50
N CYS A 56 18.22 17.86 -2.87
CA CYS A 56 17.73 17.05 -1.76
C CYS A 56 17.58 17.94 -0.52
N ILE A 57 16.45 17.83 0.14
CA ILE A 57 16.13 18.52 1.40
C ILE A 57 16.06 17.50 2.52
N ASN A 58 16.62 17.84 3.67
CA ASN A 58 16.34 17.18 4.94
C ASN A 58 15.64 18.17 5.86
N ALA A 59 14.34 17.93 6.10
CA ALA A 59 13.47 18.73 6.97
C ALA A 59 13.10 17.90 8.20
N ASP A 60 13.90 17.96 9.25
CA ASP A 60 13.71 17.14 10.44
C ASP A 60 13.07 17.95 11.59
N ILE A 61 13.64 17.96 12.78
CA ILE A 61 13.03 18.58 13.98
C ILE A 61 13.35 20.06 14.04
N GLU A 62 14.63 20.40 14.07
CA GLU A 62 15.11 21.75 14.44
C GLU A 62 15.49 22.62 13.24
N GLU A 63 15.77 22.02 12.10
CA GLU A 63 16.30 22.73 10.94
C GLU A 63 15.94 22.07 9.61
N VAL A 64 15.94 22.88 8.56
CA VAL A 64 15.86 22.44 7.16
C VAL A 64 17.24 22.61 6.54
N LYS A 65 17.75 21.52 5.98
CA LYS A 65 19.03 21.49 5.26
C LYS A 65 18.83 21.18 3.79
N THR A 66 19.69 21.74 2.93
CA THR A 66 19.91 21.21 1.58
C THR A 66 21.05 20.22 1.60
N ILE A 67 20.95 19.19 0.76
CA ILE A 67 22.01 18.22 0.49
C ILE A 67 22.29 18.24 -1.02
N HIS A 68 23.53 18.54 -1.39
CA HIS A 68 23.89 18.58 -2.80
C HIS A 68 23.95 17.16 -3.40
N PRO A 69 23.19 16.84 -4.47
CA PRO A 69 22.99 15.47 -4.92
C PRO A 69 24.27 14.80 -5.47
N ALA A 70 25.25 15.57 -5.96
CA ALA A 70 26.48 15.01 -6.55
C ALA A 70 27.61 14.78 -5.53
N ASN A 71 27.58 15.40 -4.35
CA ASN A 71 28.69 15.33 -3.39
C ASN A 71 28.28 15.26 -1.91
N GLY A 72 26.99 15.31 -1.59
CA GLY A 72 26.47 15.20 -0.22
C GLY A 72 26.72 16.42 0.67
N LYS A 73 27.20 17.56 0.12
CA LYS A 73 27.46 18.75 0.91
C LYS A 73 26.15 19.33 1.47
N GLU A 74 26.10 19.49 2.80
CA GLU A 74 24.97 20.05 3.50
C GLU A 74 25.11 21.56 3.71
N ASN A 75 23.98 22.28 3.69
CA ASN A 75 23.89 23.67 4.12
C ASN A 75 22.54 23.89 4.83
N VAL A 76 22.57 24.50 6.01
CA VAL A 76 21.34 24.90 6.73
C VAL A 76 20.69 26.06 6.00
N LEU A 77 19.37 25.93 5.74
CA LEU A 77 18.55 26.95 5.11
C LEU A 77 17.82 27.82 6.11
N ILE A 78 17.16 27.19 7.08
CA ILE A 78 16.33 27.84 8.07
C ILE A 78 16.18 26.96 9.30
N THR A 79 16.08 27.59 10.48
CA THR A 79 15.84 26.91 11.75
C THR A 79 14.37 27.01 12.17
N LEU A 80 13.95 26.11 13.07
CA LEU A 80 12.60 26.12 13.65
C LEU A 80 12.29 27.44 14.36
N GLN A 81 13.28 28.00 15.05
CA GLN A 81 13.15 29.32 15.71
C GLN A 81 12.85 30.42 14.68
N GLU A 82 13.65 30.53 13.61
CA GLU A 82 13.45 31.54 12.55
C GLU A 82 12.05 31.44 11.93
N VAL A 83 11.58 30.22 11.64
CA VAL A 83 10.24 30.02 11.09
C VAL A 83 9.17 30.46 12.07
N ASN A 84 9.29 30.09 13.33
CA ASN A 84 8.32 30.48 14.36
C ASN A 84 8.30 31.98 14.63
N GLU A 85 9.45 32.69 14.50
CA GLU A 85 9.50 34.15 14.53
C GLU A 85 8.75 34.79 13.35
N LEU A 86 8.94 34.25 12.12
CA LEU A 86 8.19 34.71 10.94
C LEU A 86 6.66 34.52 11.11
N LEU A 87 6.26 33.35 11.61
CA LEU A 87 4.84 33.02 11.85
C LEU A 87 4.24 33.92 12.94
N ALA A 88 4.96 34.16 14.04
CA ALA A 88 4.53 35.01 15.15
C ALA A 88 4.34 36.47 14.73
N ASN A 89 5.25 37.02 13.91
CA ASN A 89 5.15 38.37 13.37
C ASN A 89 3.89 38.62 12.54
N LYS A 90 3.33 37.57 11.95
CA LYS A 90 2.07 37.60 11.17
C LYS A 90 0.86 36.99 11.91
N LYS A 91 1.03 36.56 13.15
CA LYS A 91 -0.02 35.90 13.98
C LYS A 91 -0.61 34.63 13.34
N LEU A 92 0.23 33.85 12.68
CA LEU A 92 -0.18 32.66 11.93
C LEU A 92 -0.02 31.32 12.68
N GLY A 93 0.22 31.38 14.00
CA GLY A 93 0.43 30.20 14.83
C GLY A 93 1.92 29.81 14.92
N LYS A 94 2.19 28.53 15.15
CA LYS A 94 3.55 27.96 15.23
C LYS A 94 3.58 26.52 14.75
N ILE A 95 4.79 26.01 14.49
CA ILE A 95 5.07 24.58 14.27
C ILE A 95 6.05 24.08 15.33
N ASN A 96 6.05 22.78 15.60
CA ASN A 96 6.92 22.15 16.60
C ASN A 96 8.10 21.40 15.97
N HIS A 97 8.07 21.13 14.67
CA HIS A 97 9.10 20.45 13.90
C HIS A 97 8.83 20.61 12.40
N PHE A 98 9.81 20.24 11.55
CA PHE A 98 9.69 20.32 10.10
C PHE A 98 9.20 19.04 9.41
N ARG A 99 8.93 17.97 10.13
CA ARG A 99 8.56 16.67 9.49
C ARG A 99 7.27 16.71 8.66
N ASN A 100 6.39 17.69 8.90
CA ASN A 100 5.10 17.84 8.22
C ASN A 100 5.07 19.05 7.26
N VAL A 101 6.23 19.55 6.84
CA VAL A 101 6.31 20.57 5.80
C VAL A 101 6.49 19.92 4.44
N SER A 102 6.21 20.66 3.37
CA SER A 102 6.41 20.20 2.00
C SER A 102 7.06 21.26 1.12
N PHE A 103 7.68 20.82 0.03
CA PHE A 103 8.39 21.67 -0.93
C PHE A 103 7.76 21.50 -2.33
N PRO A 104 6.59 22.12 -2.56
CA PRO A 104 5.77 21.83 -3.74
C PRO A 104 6.31 22.42 -5.05
N TYR A 105 7.27 23.34 -4.97
CA TYR A 105 7.84 24.04 -6.13
C TYR A 105 9.30 23.64 -6.36
N ALA A 106 9.82 23.94 -7.54
CA ALA A 106 11.25 23.81 -7.85
C ALA A 106 12.07 24.98 -7.26
N GLU A 107 11.40 26.09 -6.87
CA GLU A 107 12.02 27.21 -6.20
C GLU A 107 12.09 26.99 -4.68
N LYS A 108 12.85 27.86 -4.00
CA LYS A 108 13.15 27.81 -2.55
C LYS A 108 11.93 28.16 -1.67
N MET A 109 10.84 27.45 -1.86
CA MET A 109 9.60 27.66 -1.14
C MET A 109 9.21 26.46 -0.29
N MET A 110 8.83 26.73 0.94
CA MET A 110 8.36 25.73 1.90
C MET A 110 6.90 26.00 2.26
N LEU A 111 6.07 24.99 2.14
CA LEU A 111 4.69 25.01 2.59
C LEU A 111 4.59 24.45 4.01
N VAL A 112 4.04 25.24 4.91
CA VAL A 112 3.87 24.93 6.33
C VAL A 112 2.40 24.91 6.69
N ASN A 113 1.97 23.88 7.43
CA ASN A 113 0.65 23.85 8.06
C ASN A 113 0.78 24.15 9.55
N THR A 114 0.18 25.26 9.99
CA THR A 114 -0.07 25.50 11.42
C THR A 114 -1.45 24.97 11.80
N THR A 115 -1.85 25.09 13.04
CA THR A 115 -3.18 24.65 13.50
C THR A 115 -4.34 25.37 12.81
N SER A 116 -4.11 26.58 12.28
CA SER A 116 -5.16 27.45 11.75
C SER A 116 -4.84 28.07 10.39
N ASN A 117 -3.66 27.81 9.84
CA ASN A 117 -3.25 28.40 8.56
C ASN A 117 -2.37 27.45 7.75
N LYS A 118 -2.51 27.55 6.43
CA LYS A 118 -1.54 27.06 5.45
C LYS A 118 -0.68 28.25 5.01
N VAL A 119 0.64 28.11 5.09
CA VAL A 119 1.59 29.23 4.95
C VAL A 119 2.69 28.85 3.97
N LEU A 120 2.95 29.72 2.98
CA LEU A 120 4.06 29.55 2.04
C LEU A 120 5.18 30.54 2.38
N ILE A 121 6.37 29.99 2.62
CA ILE A 121 7.56 30.75 3.02
C ILE A 121 8.61 30.68 1.90
N ASP A 122 9.10 31.86 1.45
CA ASP A 122 10.30 31.96 0.62
C ASP A 122 11.55 31.79 1.50
N LEU A 123 12.26 30.70 1.33
CA LEU A 123 13.44 30.34 2.13
C LEU A 123 14.68 31.16 1.74
N THR A 124 14.70 31.81 0.57
CA THR A 124 15.80 32.67 0.14
C THR A 124 15.72 34.03 0.82
N LYS A 125 14.50 34.62 0.81
CA LYS A 125 14.25 35.92 1.43
C LYS A 125 13.92 35.83 2.91
N LYS A 126 13.63 34.62 3.41
CA LYS A 126 13.12 34.36 4.76
C LYS A 126 11.88 35.20 5.07
N GLU A 127 10.88 35.14 4.16
CA GLU A 127 9.64 35.90 4.28
C GLU A 127 8.41 35.03 3.96
N ILE A 128 7.28 35.34 4.59
CA ILE A 128 5.99 34.74 4.28
C ILE A 128 5.43 35.45 3.05
N ILE A 129 5.26 34.73 1.95
CA ILE A 129 4.78 35.23 0.67
C ILE A 129 3.28 34.99 0.44
N TRP A 130 2.70 34.05 1.19
CA TRP A 130 1.27 33.74 1.11
C TRP A 130 0.82 33.00 2.36
N SER A 131 -0.44 33.23 2.76
CA SER A 131 -1.09 32.47 3.81
C SER A 131 -2.60 32.34 3.57
N GLN A 132 -3.19 31.27 4.00
CA GLN A 132 -4.60 30.98 3.90
C GLN A 132 -5.12 30.41 5.21
N PRO A 133 -6.23 30.93 5.76
CA PRO A 133 -6.88 30.35 6.92
C PRO A 133 -7.33 28.90 6.64
N LEU A 134 -7.18 28.05 7.66
CA LEU A 134 -7.56 26.65 7.64
C LEU A 134 -8.56 26.39 8.76
N SER A 135 -9.75 25.86 8.41
CA SER A 135 -10.71 25.41 9.42
C SER A 135 -10.15 24.21 10.20
N PRO A 136 -10.19 24.22 11.54
CA PRO A 136 -9.79 23.04 12.31
C PRO A 136 -10.63 21.79 12.04
N LYS A 137 -11.84 21.97 11.48
CA LYS A 137 -12.76 20.88 11.10
C LYS A 137 -12.59 20.42 9.65
N ALA A 138 -11.72 21.10 8.85
CA ALA A 138 -11.49 20.75 7.46
C ALA A 138 -10.83 19.37 7.36
N ALA A 139 -11.55 18.41 6.79
CA ALA A 139 -11.06 17.07 6.48
C ALA A 139 -10.77 16.92 4.98
N ASN A 140 -10.13 15.82 4.57
CA ASN A 140 -9.87 15.47 3.16
C ASN A 140 -9.25 16.62 2.34
N GLN A 141 -8.26 17.29 2.93
CA GLN A 141 -7.63 18.45 2.33
C GLN A 141 -6.83 18.10 1.08
N ASP A 142 -7.09 18.79 -0.03
CA ASP A 142 -6.36 18.66 -1.29
C ASP A 142 -5.98 20.06 -1.81
N TRP A 143 -4.71 20.39 -1.70
CA TRP A 143 -4.18 21.69 -2.08
C TRP A 143 -3.49 21.64 -3.45
N ASN A 144 -3.91 22.53 -4.35
CA ASN A 144 -3.27 22.69 -5.64
C ASN A 144 -2.18 23.77 -5.59
N LYS A 145 -0.96 23.42 -5.99
CA LYS A 145 0.20 24.33 -5.94
C LYS A 145 0.13 25.47 -6.96
N GLU A 146 -0.48 25.24 -8.12
CA GLU A 146 -0.51 26.22 -9.21
C GLU A 146 -1.54 27.33 -8.92
N SER A 147 -2.77 26.96 -8.57
CA SER A 147 -3.81 27.90 -8.21
C SER A 147 -3.77 28.34 -6.75
N ARG A 148 -3.00 27.67 -5.88
CA ARG A 148 -3.00 27.84 -4.42
C ARG A 148 -4.39 27.73 -3.80
N SER A 149 -5.27 27.00 -4.45
CA SER A 149 -6.62 26.72 -3.96
C SER A 149 -6.62 25.42 -3.12
N LEU A 150 -7.46 25.40 -2.10
CA LEU A 150 -7.61 24.26 -1.19
C LEU A 150 -9.03 23.70 -1.30
N ALA A 151 -9.17 22.45 -1.72
CA ALA A 151 -10.39 21.69 -1.58
C ALA A 151 -10.38 20.96 -0.22
N TYR A 152 -11.52 20.88 0.45
CA TYR A 152 -11.68 20.17 1.71
C TYR A 152 -13.14 19.86 1.98
N THR A 153 -13.39 18.97 2.93
CA THR A 153 -14.75 18.62 3.35
C THR A 153 -15.05 19.13 4.75
N LEU A 154 -16.29 19.56 4.96
CA LEU A 154 -16.91 19.78 6.27
C LEU A 154 -18.17 18.93 6.31
N ASP A 155 -18.26 18.09 7.34
CA ASP A 155 -19.26 17.03 7.39
C ASP A 155 -19.21 16.22 6.09
N ASN A 156 -20.18 16.08 5.29
CA ASN A 156 -20.12 15.35 4.02
C ASN A 156 -20.18 16.25 2.78
N ASN A 157 -19.97 17.56 2.95
CA ASN A 157 -20.03 18.52 1.86
C ASN A 157 -18.64 19.06 1.48
N LEU A 158 -18.47 19.37 0.19
CA LEU A 158 -17.23 19.85 -0.40
C LEU A 158 -17.18 21.39 -0.42
N PHE A 159 -16.02 21.91 -0.06
CA PHE A 159 -15.69 23.34 -0.06
C PHE A 159 -14.38 23.58 -0.80
N VAL A 160 -14.26 24.76 -1.39
CA VAL A 160 -13.01 25.25 -1.98
C VAL A 160 -12.70 26.63 -1.39
N THR A 161 -11.48 26.81 -0.90
CA THR A 161 -10.95 28.15 -0.58
C THR A 161 -9.91 28.52 -1.63
N THR A 162 -10.15 29.62 -2.35
CA THR A 162 -9.26 30.14 -3.40
C THR A 162 -8.05 30.87 -2.81
N ALA A 163 -7.03 31.15 -3.63
CA ALA A 163 -5.77 31.77 -3.17
C ALA A 163 -5.94 33.10 -2.45
N ASP A 164 -7.00 33.85 -2.75
CA ASP A 164 -7.36 35.12 -2.10
C ASP A 164 -8.11 34.94 -0.76
N GLY A 165 -8.27 33.70 -0.31
CA GLY A 165 -8.91 33.35 0.95
C GLY A 165 -10.43 33.29 0.94
N LYS A 166 -11.07 33.43 -0.24
CA LYS A 166 -12.52 33.28 -0.36
C LYS A 166 -12.92 31.81 -0.36
N THR A 167 -13.83 31.47 0.53
CA THR A 167 -14.41 30.13 0.62
C THR A 167 -15.70 30.05 -0.20
N GLN A 168 -15.79 28.99 -0.98
CA GLN A 168 -16.94 28.63 -1.82
C GLN A 168 -17.47 27.27 -1.35
N GLN A 169 -18.76 27.17 -1.08
CA GLN A 169 -19.42 25.88 -0.86
C GLN A 169 -19.73 25.26 -2.22
N VAL A 170 -19.13 24.12 -2.52
CA VAL A 170 -19.28 23.43 -3.81
C VAL A 170 -20.54 22.57 -3.83
N THR A 171 -20.83 21.90 -2.69
CA THR A 171 -22.02 21.05 -2.54
C THR A 171 -22.79 21.39 -1.27
N ASP A 172 -24.11 21.25 -1.33
CA ASP A 172 -25.03 21.39 -0.21
C ASP A 172 -26.02 20.22 -0.24
N GLU A 173 -25.52 19.06 0.10
CA GLU A 173 -26.24 17.80 -0.03
C GLU A 173 -26.80 17.33 1.32
N PRO A 174 -27.95 16.63 1.31
CA PRO A 174 -28.54 16.10 2.54
C PRO A 174 -27.72 14.93 3.11
N LYS A 175 -28.05 14.55 4.34
CA LYS A 175 -27.49 13.34 4.97
C LYS A 175 -27.70 12.10 4.08
N GLY A 176 -26.68 11.26 3.93
CA GLY A 176 -26.66 10.09 3.07
C GLY A 176 -26.05 10.36 1.69
N ILE A 177 -25.65 11.62 1.44
CA ILE A 177 -24.82 11.97 0.27
C ILE A 177 -23.46 12.45 0.77
N VAL A 178 -22.39 11.90 0.20
CA VAL A 178 -21.00 12.19 0.57
C VAL A 178 -20.27 12.76 -0.62
N CYS A 179 -19.67 13.94 -0.48
CA CYS A 179 -18.97 14.63 -1.56
C CYS A 179 -17.50 14.88 -1.23
N GLY A 180 -16.61 14.73 -2.21
CA GLY A 180 -15.18 15.05 -2.07
C GLY A 180 -14.39 14.12 -1.15
N GLN A 181 -14.93 12.96 -0.85
CA GLN A 181 -14.27 11.92 -0.06
C GLN A 181 -13.99 10.69 -0.94
N SER A 182 -13.11 9.79 -0.48
CA SER A 182 -12.89 8.51 -1.15
C SER A 182 -14.18 7.70 -1.20
N VAL A 183 -14.35 6.95 -2.28
CA VAL A 183 -15.54 6.12 -2.52
C VAL A 183 -15.16 4.64 -2.63
N HIS A 184 -16.15 3.78 -2.84
CA HIS A 184 -15.95 2.35 -3.05
C HIS A 184 -15.07 1.68 -1.99
N ARG A 185 -15.20 2.17 -0.72
CA ARG A 185 -14.43 1.69 0.45
C ARG A 185 -12.91 1.65 0.21
N GLN A 186 -12.40 2.59 -0.62
CA GLN A 186 -10.98 2.74 -0.99
C GLN A 186 -10.43 1.59 -1.84
N GLU A 187 -11.28 0.79 -2.44
CA GLU A 187 -10.88 -0.22 -3.42
C GLU A 187 -10.43 0.42 -4.75
N PHE A 188 -9.88 -0.36 -5.66
CA PHE A 188 -9.44 0.07 -7.01
C PHE A 188 -8.34 1.15 -7.01
N GLY A 189 -7.51 1.24 -5.96
CA GLY A 189 -6.47 2.25 -5.81
C GLY A 189 -6.99 3.64 -5.44
N ILE A 190 -8.27 3.77 -5.05
CA ILE A 190 -8.87 5.04 -4.65
C ILE A 190 -8.41 5.41 -3.23
N SER A 191 -7.71 6.55 -3.10
CA SER A 191 -7.22 7.05 -1.80
C SER A 191 -7.77 8.42 -1.42
N LYS A 192 -8.45 9.13 -2.36
CA LYS A 192 -9.03 10.46 -2.15
C LYS A 192 -10.27 10.69 -3.00
N GLY A 193 -11.01 11.74 -2.70
CA GLY A 193 -12.26 12.07 -3.41
C GLY A 193 -12.23 13.35 -4.24
N THR A 194 -11.08 14.03 -4.33
CA THR A 194 -10.91 15.29 -5.07
C THR A 194 -9.68 15.22 -5.97
N PHE A 195 -9.77 15.80 -7.18
CA PHE A 195 -8.73 15.71 -8.20
C PHE A 195 -8.63 17.04 -8.94
N TRP A 196 -7.68 17.89 -8.52
CA TRP A 196 -7.42 19.14 -9.21
C TRP A 196 -6.89 18.91 -10.62
N SER A 197 -7.34 19.72 -11.56
CA SER A 197 -6.73 19.80 -12.88
C SER A 197 -5.28 20.33 -12.77
N PRO A 198 -4.40 20.07 -13.73
CA PRO A 198 -2.96 20.37 -13.62
C PRO A 198 -2.63 21.83 -13.25
N LYS A 199 -3.40 22.81 -13.77
CA LYS A 199 -3.23 24.24 -13.45
C LYS A 199 -4.12 24.71 -12.29
N GLY A 200 -5.01 23.82 -11.80
CA GLY A 200 -5.94 24.13 -10.71
C GLY A 200 -7.12 25.00 -11.10
N ASN A 201 -7.46 25.05 -12.40
CA ASN A 201 -8.62 25.79 -12.89
C ASN A 201 -9.93 25.03 -12.65
N LEU A 202 -9.88 23.71 -12.55
CA LEU A 202 -11.03 22.83 -12.38
C LEU A 202 -10.75 21.80 -11.27
N LEU A 203 -11.82 21.32 -10.63
CA LEU A 203 -11.75 20.30 -9.58
C LEU A 203 -12.73 19.18 -9.90
N ALA A 204 -12.23 18.00 -10.26
CA ALA A 204 -13.06 16.81 -10.31
C ALA A 204 -13.25 16.24 -8.90
N PHE A 205 -14.42 15.71 -8.59
CA PHE A 205 -14.72 15.13 -7.28
C PHE A 205 -15.76 14.02 -7.38
N TYR A 206 -15.70 13.10 -6.43
CA TYR A 206 -16.74 12.10 -6.24
C TYR A 206 -17.93 12.66 -5.46
N ARG A 207 -19.14 12.30 -5.92
CA ARG A 207 -20.40 12.41 -5.19
C ARG A 207 -20.98 11.01 -5.06
N MET A 208 -21.06 10.53 -3.83
CA MET A 208 -21.58 9.20 -3.48
C MET A 208 -22.94 9.33 -2.80
N ASP A 209 -23.96 8.74 -3.39
CA ASP A 209 -25.25 8.53 -2.75
C ASP A 209 -25.28 7.16 -2.11
N GLU A 210 -25.34 7.13 -0.79
CA GLU A 210 -25.45 5.93 0.04
C GLU A 210 -26.79 5.86 0.79
N SER A 211 -27.76 6.70 0.43
CA SER A 211 -29.07 6.77 1.10
C SER A 211 -29.82 5.43 1.07
N MET A 212 -29.63 4.64 0.01
CA MET A 212 -30.25 3.32 -0.17
C MET A 212 -29.45 2.18 0.49
N VAL A 213 -28.22 2.43 0.95
CA VAL A 213 -27.38 1.39 1.57
C VAL A 213 -27.90 1.06 2.96
N THR A 214 -27.87 -0.21 3.31
CA THR A 214 -28.29 -0.71 4.62
C THR A 214 -27.44 -0.10 5.74
N ASP A 215 -28.12 0.33 6.79
CA ASP A 215 -27.48 0.75 8.04
C ASP A 215 -26.96 -0.47 8.80
N TYR A 216 -25.66 -0.48 9.09
CA TYR A 216 -25.08 -1.44 10.01
C TYR A 216 -25.07 -0.82 11.43
N PRO A 217 -25.69 -1.47 12.44
CA PRO A 217 -25.83 -0.90 13.78
C PRO A 217 -24.50 -1.00 14.54
N GLN A 218 -23.72 0.07 14.57
CA GLN A 218 -22.58 0.19 15.47
C GLN A 218 -23.02 0.82 16.80
N VAL A 219 -22.42 0.36 17.90
CA VAL A 219 -22.73 0.84 19.26
C VAL A 219 -21.52 1.56 19.84
N ASN A 220 -21.63 2.86 20.00
CA ASN A 220 -20.60 3.65 20.67
C ASN A 220 -20.68 3.42 22.20
N THR A 221 -19.65 2.78 22.74
CA THR A 221 -19.53 2.48 24.19
C THR A 221 -18.58 3.44 24.93
N SER A 222 -18.11 4.50 24.29
CA SER A 222 -17.20 5.49 24.92
C SER A 222 -17.89 6.36 25.97
N THR A 223 -19.22 6.43 25.93
CA THR A 223 -20.03 7.16 26.90
C THR A 223 -20.68 6.20 27.90
N ARG A 224 -21.04 6.71 29.10
CA ARG A 224 -21.65 5.88 30.14
C ARG A 224 -22.93 5.19 29.68
N ILE A 225 -23.76 5.89 28.91
CA ILE A 225 -24.93 5.31 28.22
C ILE A 225 -24.53 5.17 26.76
N ALA A 226 -24.45 3.92 26.30
CA ALA A 226 -24.11 3.63 24.92
C ALA A 226 -25.15 4.22 23.96
N THR A 227 -24.66 4.72 22.80
CA THR A 227 -25.48 5.27 21.72
C THR A 227 -25.35 4.44 20.46
N LEU A 228 -26.43 4.35 19.70
CA LEU A 228 -26.44 3.72 18.39
C LEU A 228 -25.88 4.72 17.35
N GLU A 229 -24.81 4.36 16.69
CA GLU A 229 -24.17 5.13 15.62
C GLU A 229 -24.06 4.27 14.34
N PRO A 230 -25.16 4.13 13.59
CA PRO A 230 -25.18 3.26 12.43
C PRO A 230 -24.25 3.77 11.34
N ASP A 231 -23.52 2.85 10.68
CA ASP A 231 -22.69 3.12 9.51
C ASP A 231 -23.32 2.50 8.25
N LYS A 232 -23.15 3.14 7.11
CA LYS A 232 -23.59 2.62 5.81
C LYS A 232 -22.64 1.51 5.36
N TYR A 233 -23.15 0.29 5.30
CA TYR A 233 -22.34 -0.88 4.97
C TYR A 233 -23.04 -1.75 3.91
N PRO A 234 -22.62 -1.66 2.62
CA PRO A 234 -23.18 -2.49 1.56
C PRO A 234 -22.62 -3.90 1.64
N MET A 235 -23.40 -4.87 2.08
CA MET A 235 -23.00 -6.28 2.14
C MET A 235 -23.13 -6.96 0.78
N ALA A 236 -22.35 -8.01 0.56
CA ALA A 236 -22.37 -8.80 -0.68
C ALA A 236 -23.80 -9.23 -1.06
N GLY A 237 -24.16 -9.03 -2.33
CA GLY A 237 -25.49 -9.32 -2.87
C GLY A 237 -26.60 -8.35 -2.50
N MET A 238 -26.29 -7.29 -1.71
CA MET A 238 -27.23 -6.26 -1.32
C MET A 238 -27.10 -4.99 -2.17
N THR A 239 -28.01 -4.03 -1.97
CA THR A 239 -27.97 -2.74 -2.65
C THR A 239 -26.72 -1.96 -2.25
N SER A 240 -25.94 -1.53 -3.23
CA SER A 240 -24.73 -0.71 -3.06
C SER A 240 -25.02 0.78 -3.29
N HIS A 241 -24.06 1.63 -2.93
CA HIS A 241 -24.10 3.07 -3.18
C HIS A 241 -23.94 3.39 -4.66
N LYS A 242 -24.33 4.60 -5.05
CA LYS A 242 -24.22 5.13 -6.41
C LYS A 242 -23.24 6.29 -6.43
N VAL A 243 -22.24 6.24 -7.31
CA VAL A 243 -21.23 7.29 -7.43
C VAL A 243 -21.40 8.03 -8.76
N THR A 244 -21.26 9.35 -8.71
CA THR A 244 -21.13 10.21 -9.89
C THR A 244 -19.89 11.08 -9.74
N VAL A 245 -19.34 11.56 -10.86
CA VAL A 245 -18.17 12.44 -10.87
C VAL A 245 -18.61 13.84 -11.29
N GLY A 246 -18.39 14.83 -10.41
CA GLY A 246 -18.62 16.24 -10.68
C GLY A 246 -17.33 16.95 -11.05
N ILE A 247 -17.43 17.98 -11.88
CA ILE A 247 -16.34 18.90 -12.24
C ILE A 247 -16.76 20.30 -11.83
N TYR A 248 -16.09 20.87 -10.84
CA TYR A 248 -16.33 22.21 -10.33
C TYR A 248 -15.36 23.21 -10.92
N ASN A 249 -15.87 24.38 -11.33
CA ASN A 249 -15.07 25.50 -11.79
C ASN A 249 -15.11 26.63 -10.73
N PRO A 250 -14.01 26.87 -9.98
CA PRO A 250 -13.98 27.92 -8.95
C PRO A 250 -14.20 29.36 -9.48
N ALA A 251 -13.86 29.64 -10.73
CA ALA A 251 -14.03 30.95 -11.30
C ALA A 251 -15.52 31.29 -11.62
N THR A 252 -16.27 30.29 -12.07
CA THR A 252 -17.70 30.46 -12.40
C THR A 252 -18.63 29.96 -11.29
N GLN A 253 -18.10 29.22 -10.31
CA GLN A 253 -18.84 28.56 -9.23
C GLN A 253 -19.92 27.59 -9.74
N LYS A 254 -19.67 26.95 -10.89
CA LYS A 254 -20.58 25.96 -11.49
C LYS A 254 -19.98 24.57 -11.43
N THR A 255 -20.86 23.59 -11.23
CA THR A 255 -20.54 22.15 -11.32
C THR A 255 -21.22 21.55 -12.54
N VAL A 256 -20.49 20.74 -13.27
CA VAL A 256 -20.99 19.87 -14.34
C VAL A 256 -20.72 18.42 -13.93
N TYR A 257 -21.70 17.53 -14.10
CA TYR A 257 -21.52 16.09 -13.85
C TYR A 257 -21.25 15.35 -15.15
N LEU A 258 -20.38 14.33 -15.09
CA LEU A 258 -20.13 13.45 -16.22
C LEU A 258 -21.42 12.71 -16.63
N LYS A 259 -21.73 12.71 -17.92
CA LYS A 259 -22.89 12.03 -18.50
C LYS A 259 -22.58 10.58 -18.81
N ALA A 260 -22.17 9.84 -17.80
CA ALA A 260 -21.77 8.45 -17.90
C ALA A 260 -22.94 7.44 -17.88
N GLY A 261 -24.19 7.93 -17.77
CA GLY A 261 -25.38 7.10 -17.68
C GLY A 261 -25.74 6.71 -16.23
N ASP A 262 -26.50 5.64 -16.07
CA ASP A 262 -26.97 5.17 -14.74
C ASP A 262 -25.76 4.68 -13.91
N PRO A 263 -25.53 5.23 -12.70
CA PRO A 263 -24.45 4.81 -11.82
C PRO A 263 -24.77 3.55 -11.00
N THR A 264 -25.94 2.94 -11.20
CA THR A 264 -26.33 1.71 -10.48
C THR A 264 -25.44 0.54 -10.89
N ASP A 265 -24.92 -0.19 -9.90
CA ASP A 265 -24.07 -1.37 -10.08
C ASP A 265 -22.84 -1.11 -10.97
N ARG A 266 -22.22 0.06 -10.76
CA ARG A 266 -20.99 0.49 -11.44
C ARG A 266 -20.05 1.21 -10.48
N TYR A 267 -18.76 1.14 -10.80
CA TYR A 267 -17.71 1.83 -10.08
C TYR A 267 -16.99 2.80 -11.01
N PHE A 268 -16.71 4.01 -10.51
CA PHE A 268 -15.96 5.05 -11.20
C PHE A 268 -14.62 5.23 -10.50
N THR A 269 -13.53 4.86 -11.17
CA THR A 269 -12.22 4.73 -10.56
C THR A 269 -11.16 5.52 -11.31
N ASN A 270 -10.00 5.74 -10.70
CA ASN A 270 -8.76 6.16 -11.35
C ASN A 270 -8.89 7.41 -12.23
N ILE A 271 -9.47 8.49 -11.65
CA ILE A 271 -9.66 9.78 -12.34
C ILE A 271 -8.31 10.40 -12.73
N SER A 272 -8.20 10.84 -14.00
CA SER A 272 -7.05 11.56 -14.54
C SER A 272 -7.48 12.74 -15.39
N TRP A 273 -6.67 13.80 -15.41
CA TRP A 273 -6.87 14.96 -16.26
C TRP A 273 -6.00 14.93 -17.51
N SER A 274 -6.53 15.43 -18.63
CA SER A 274 -5.67 15.80 -19.74
C SER A 274 -4.79 17.00 -19.34
N PRO A 275 -3.55 17.10 -19.87
CA PRO A 275 -2.65 18.21 -19.54
C PRO A 275 -3.16 19.60 -19.93
N ASP A 276 -4.09 19.69 -20.88
CA ASP A 276 -4.74 20.94 -21.31
C ASP A 276 -6.02 21.27 -20.50
N GLU A 277 -6.40 20.41 -19.54
CA GLU A 277 -7.56 20.51 -18.66
C GLU A 277 -8.93 20.42 -19.35
N LYS A 278 -8.96 20.00 -20.62
CA LYS A 278 -10.21 19.91 -21.39
C LYS A 278 -10.95 18.61 -21.24
N SER A 279 -10.28 17.59 -20.73
CA SER A 279 -10.85 16.25 -20.63
C SER A 279 -10.52 15.58 -19.30
N VAL A 280 -11.46 14.78 -18.82
CA VAL A 280 -11.31 13.90 -17.67
C VAL A 280 -11.39 12.45 -18.13
N TYR A 281 -10.45 11.64 -17.68
CA TYR A 281 -10.41 10.21 -17.93
C TYR A 281 -10.80 9.47 -16.67
N VAL A 282 -11.61 8.43 -16.83
CA VAL A 282 -12.13 7.61 -15.73
C VAL A 282 -12.08 6.15 -16.17
N ILE A 283 -11.72 5.25 -15.28
CA ILE A 283 -11.92 3.82 -15.51
C ILE A 283 -13.25 3.45 -14.86
N GLU A 284 -14.17 3.00 -15.69
CA GLU A 284 -15.48 2.50 -15.29
C GLU A 284 -15.42 0.98 -15.18
N LEU A 285 -15.97 0.43 -14.10
CA LEU A 285 -15.98 -0.99 -13.83
C LEU A 285 -17.42 -1.41 -13.50
N ASN A 286 -17.88 -2.54 -14.05
CA ASN A 286 -19.17 -3.11 -13.70
C ASN A 286 -19.14 -3.71 -12.27
N ARG A 287 -20.29 -3.98 -11.69
CA ARG A 287 -20.40 -4.54 -10.34
C ARG A 287 -19.74 -5.91 -10.21
N ASP A 288 -19.85 -6.76 -11.24
CA ASP A 288 -19.18 -8.08 -11.27
C ASP A 288 -17.65 -7.95 -11.38
N GLN A 289 -17.15 -6.73 -11.55
CA GLN A 289 -15.72 -6.38 -11.61
C GLN A 289 -14.93 -7.16 -12.66
N ASN A 290 -15.59 -7.61 -13.68
CA ASN A 290 -15.01 -8.40 -14.78
C ASN A 290 -14.96 -7.66 -16.11
N HIS A 291 -15.44 -6.42 -16.17
CA HIS A 291 -15.50 -5.58 -17.37
C HIS A 291 -15.13 -4.14 -17.04
N ALA A 292 -13.96 -3.71 -17.50
CA ALA A 292 -13.40 -2.38 -17.28
C ALA A 292 -13.34 -1.56 -18.57
N LEU A 293 -13.73 -0.27 -18.51
CA LEU A 293 -13.74 0.67 -19.62
C LEU A 293 -12.90 1.90 -19.27
N LEU A 294 -11.88 2.22 -20.05
CA LEU A 294 -11.22 3.53 -19.97
C LEU A 294 -12.02 4.53 -20.80
N CYS A 295 -12.71 5.44 -20.12
CA CYS A 295 -13.56 6.44 -20.72
C CYS A 295 -12.97 7.84 -20.61
N CYS A 296 -13.33 8.72 -21.57
CA CYS A 296 -12.89 10.11 -21.63
C CYS A 296 -14.08 11.03 -21.82
N TYR A 297 -14.16 12.09 -21.02
CA TYR A 297 -15.26 13.04 -20.97
C TYR A 297 -14.76 14.48 -21.17
N ASP A 298 -15.56 15.30 -21.88
CA ASP A 298 -15.32 16.72 -21.98
C ASP A 298 -15.53 17.41 -20.62
N ALA A 299 -14.56 18.19 -20.19
CA ALA A 299 -14.56 18.79 -18.85
C ALA A 299 -15.55 19.97 -18.70
N GLU A 300 -15.98 20.60 -19.80
CA GLU A 300 -16.91 21.72 -19.78
C GLU A 300 -18.37 21.26 -19.83
N THR A 301 -18.67 20.21 -20.58
CA THR A 301 -20.03 19.73 -20.84
C THR A 301 -20.40 18.44 -20.13
N GLY A 302 -19.40 17.68 -19.68
CA GLY A 302 -19.56 16.34 -19.12
C GLY A 302 -19.91 15.27 -20.15
N GLU A 303 -19.99 15.60 -21.45
CA GLU A 303 -20.32 14.65 -22.52
C GLU A 303 -19.17 13.66 -22.75
N PRO A 304 -19.47 12.39 -23.07
CA PRO A 304 -18.46 11.45 -23.51
C PRO A 304 -17.84 11.90 -24.84
N LEU A 305 -16.52 11.84 -24.94
CA LEU A 305 -15.82 12.18 -26.16
C LEU A 305 -15.94 11.07 -27.22
N LYS A 306 -15.68 11.43 -28.47
CA LYS A 306 -15.68 10.49 -29.60
C LYS A 306 -14.66 9.36 -29.38
N ASN A 307 -14.98 8.16 -29.84
CA ASN A 307 -14.19 6.92 -29.66
C ASN A 307 -14.11 6.45 -28.20
N ASN A 308 -15.12 6.71 -27.42
CA ASN A 308 -15.29 6.16 -26.08
C ASN A 308 -15.94 4.77 -26.15
N PRO A 309 -15.47 3.75 -25.40
CA PRO A 309 -14.26 3.75 -24.59
C PRO A 309 -12.97 3.73 -25.42
N LEU A 310 -11.87 4.25 -24.87
CA LEU A 310 -10.56 4.21 -25.49
C LEU A 310 -9.94 2.82 -25.39
N TYR A 311 -10.22 2.14 -24.31
CA TYR A 311 -9.78 0.79 -23.99
C TYR A 311 -10.89 0.06 -23.23
N GLU A 312 -11.03 -1.20 -23.50
CA GLU A 312 -11.98 -2.10 -22.84
C GLU A 312 -11.26 -3.41 -22.52
N GLU A 313 -11.48 -3.92 -21.32
CA GLU A 313 -10.89 -5.19 -20.86
C GLU A 313 -11.95 -6.00 -20.15
N GLU A 314 -12.08 -7.27 -20.54
CA GLU A 314 -12.96 -8.27 -19.94
C GLU A 314 -12.15 -9.46 -19.45
N HIS A 315 -12.61 -10.09 -18.38
CA HIS A 315 -12.01 -11.30 -17.86
C HIS A 315 -13.08 -12.25 -17.32
N THR A 316 -12.84 -13.56 -17.43
CA THR A 316 -13.79 -14.59 -16.92
C THR A 316 -13.87 -14.63 -15.39
N LYS A 317 -12.93 -13.99 -14.70
CA LYS A 317 -12.91 -13.84 -13.24
C LYS A 317 -13.12 -12.37 -12.88
N TYR A 318 -12.05 -11.58 -12.77
CA TYR A 318 -12.13 -10.16 -12.49
C TYR A 318 -11.00 -9.37 -13.16
N VAL A 319 -11.19 -8.07 -13.31
CA VAL A 319 -10.21 -7.06 -13.74
C VAL A 319 -10.02 -6.08 -12.59
N GLU A 320 -8.78 -5.74 -12.26
CA GLU A 320 -8.46 -4.81 -11.16
C GLU A 320 -7.74 -3.55 -11.68
N PRO A 321 -8.47 -2.49 -12.00
CA PRO A 321 -7.85 -1.20 -12.32
C PRO A 321 -7.34 -0.54 -11.03
N GLN A 322 -6.02 -0.55 -10.82
CA GLN A 322 -5.39 0.00 -9.61
C GLN A 322 -4.74 1.37 -9.80
N HIS A 323 -4.52 1.78 -11.05
CA HIS A 323 -3.73 2.97 -11.35
C HIS A 323 -4.40 3.86 -12.41
N PRO A 324 -4.39 5.19 -12.21
CA PRO A 324 -4.82 6.12 -13.24
C PRO A 324 -3.84 6.13 -14.43
N ILE A 325 -4.31 6.59 -15.59
CA ILE A 325 -3.43 6.84 -16.73
C ILE A 325 -2.46 7.98 -16.43
N VAL A 326 -1.27 7.95 -17.03
CA VAL A 326 -0.23 8.97 -16.83
C VAL A 326 0.24 9.50 -18.17
N PHE A 327 -0.01 10.80 -18.46
CA PHE A 327 0.42 11.44 -19.71
C PHE A 327 1.93 11.62 -19.76
N LEU A 328 2.49 11.51 -20.99
CA LEU A 328 3.89 11.86 -21.20
C LEU A 328 4.06 13.40 -21.14
N PRO A 329 4.96 13.94 -20.31
CA PRO A 329 5.12 15.40 -20.18
C PRO A 329 5.65 16.08 -21.43
N TRP A 330 6.24 15.33 -22.36
CA TRP A 330 6.77 15.84 -23.64
C TRP A 330 5.90 15.54 -24.87
N ASP A 331 4.81 14.77 -24.71
CA ASP A 331 3.86 14.46 -25.79
C ASP A 331 2.48 14.17 -25.20
N HIS A 332 1.70 15.20 -25.01
CA HIS A 332 0.37 15.17 -24.40
C HIS A 332 -0.68 14.38 -25.20
N THR A 333 -0.32 13.83 -26.35
CA THR A 333 -1.17 12.93 -27.13
C THR A 333 -0.94 11.47 -26.78
N LYS A 334 -0.02 11.20 -25.84
CA LYS A 334 0.31 9.86 -25.40
C LYS A 334 0.25 9.75 -23.88
N PHE A 335 -0.26 8.64 -23.44
CA PHE A 335 -0.26 8.28 -22.01
C PHE A 335 0.12 6.82 -21.81
N ILE A 336 0.55 6.53 -20.59
CA ILE A 336 0.82 5.17 -20.13
C ILE A 336 -0.40 4.67 -19.37
N TYR A 337 -0.83 3.47 -19.71
CA TYR A 337 -1.87 2.68 -19.05
C TYR A 337 -1.24 1.42 -18.48
N GLN A 338 -1.70 0.96 -17.31
CA GLN A 338 -1.25 -0.28 -16.68
C GLN A 338 -2.34 -1.35 -16.84
N SER A 339 -1.96 -2.58 -17.19
CA SER A 339 -2.89 -3.71 -17.36
C SER A 339 -2.18 -5.04 -17.11
N GLN A 340 -2.93 -6.02 -16.60
CA GLN A 340 -2.48 -7.41 -16.42
C GLN A 340 -2.82 -8.31 -17.63
N ARG A 341 -3.20 -7.74 -18.79
CA ARG A 341 -3.68 -8.48 -19.97
C ARG A 341 -2.72 -9.53 -20.52
N ASP A 342 -1.44 -9.46 -20.21
CA ASP A 342 -0.43 -10.49 -20.57
C ASP A 342 -0.09 -11.46 -19.42
N GLY A 343 -0.83 -11.38 -18.31
CA GLY A 343 -0.66 -12.20 -17.10
C GLY A 343 0.10 -11.53 -15.97
N TYR A 344 0.72 -10.37 -16.21
CA TYR A 344 1.43 -9.57 -15.23
C TYR A 344 1.12 -8.09 -15.42
N ASN A 345 1.17 -7.29 -14.35
CA ASN A 345 0.94 -5.85 -14.47
C ASN A 345 2.10 -5.17 -15.20
N HIS A 346 1.83 -4.67 -16.42
CA HIS A 346 2.81 -4.03 -17.29
C HIS A 346 2.33 -2.69 -17.84
N LEU A 347 3.29 -1.93 -18.43
CA LEU A 347 3.05 -0.62 -19.02
C LEU A 347 2.71 -0.72 -20.50
N TYR A 348 1.65 0.00 -20.90
CA TYR A 348 1.19 0.13 -22.27
C TYR A 348 1.12 1.61 -22.66
N LEU A 349 1.77 1.99 -23.75
CA LEU A 349 1.77 3.35 -24.28
C LEU A 349 0.68 3.48 -25.35
N MET A 350 -0.35 4.28 -25.08
CA MET A 350 -1.42 4.59 -26.03
C MET A 350 -1.16 5.91 -26.74
N ASP A 351 -1.34 5.93 -28.07
CA ASP A 351 -1.19 7.11 -28.93
C ASP A 351 -2.56 7.56 -29.44
N THR A 352 -3.13 8.61 -28.85
CA THR A 352 -4.49 9.11 -29.18
C THR A 352 -4.56 9.82 -30.54
N LYS A 353 -3.45 10.05 -31.25
CA LYS A 353 -3.45 10.55 -32.63
C LYS A 353 -3.76 9.47 -33.66
N THR A 354 -3.51 8.20 -33.32
CA THR A 354 -3.64 7.09 -34.25
C THR A 354 -4.82 6.22 -33.86
N SER A 355 -6.02 6.62 -34.30
CA SER A 355 -7.22 5.79 -34.16
C SER A 355 -7.11 4.53 -34.98
N ILE A 356 -7.58 3.40 -34.43
CA ILE A 356 -7.67 2.11 -35.10
C ILE A 356 -9.12 1.62 -35.04
N TYR A 357 -9.46 0.66 -35.89
CA TYR A 357 -10.75 -0.03 -35.76
C TYR A 357 -10.64 -1.00 -34.55
N PRO A 358 -11.59 -0.93 -33.59
CA PRO A 358 -11.51 -1.76 -32.39
C PRO A 358 -11.75 -3.24 -32.76
N GLU A 359 -10.72 -4.07 -32.62
CA GLU A 359 -10.81 -5.51 -32.75
C GLU A 359 -10.63 -6.15 -31.37
N SER A 360 -11.31 -7.28 -31.13
CA SER A 360 -11.14 -8.04 -29.89
C SER A 360 -9.88 -8.91 -29.98
N HIS A 361 -9.05 -8.81 -28.97
CA HIS A 361 -7.83 -9.59 -28.79
C HIS A 361 -7.93 -10.46 -27.55
N GLY A 362 -7.37 -11.67 -27.58
CA GLY A 362 -7.25 -12.51 -26.39
C GLY A 362 -6.25 -11.93 -25.40
N ALA A 363 -6.58 -12.01 -24.12
CA ALA A 363 -5.71 -11.71 -22.99
C ALA A 363 -5.36 -13.00 -22.21
N ALA A 364 -4.45 -12.89 -21.24
CA ALA A 364 -4.05 -14.02 -20.42
C ALA A 364 -5.22 -14.56 -19.56
N ALA A 365 -5.13 -15.83 -19.19
CA ALA A 365 -6.01 -16.49 -18.21
C ALA A 365 -7.52 -16.40 -18.50
N GLY A 366 -7.92 -16.29 -19.77
CA GLY A 366 -9.33 -16.24 -20.18
C GLY A 366 -9.89 -14.84 -20.30
N GLY A 367 -9.04 -13.82 -20.39
CA GLY A 367 -9.42 -12.44 -20.66
C GLY A 367 -9.49 -12.09 -22.15
N SER A 368 -10.04 -10.91 -22.45
CA SER A 368 -10.01 -10.25 -23.74
C SER A 368 -9.93 -8.72 -23.59
N TYR A 369 -9.44 -8.03 -24.62
CA TYR A 369 -9.41 -6.57 -24.62
C TYR A 369 -9.66 -5.99 -26.02
N ARG A 370 -10.10 -4.74 -26.05
CA ARG A 370 -10.25 -3.94 -27.28
C ARG A 370 -9.63 -2.54 -27.09
N GLU A 371 -9.09 -2.01 -28.16
CA GLU A 371 -8.46 -0.69 -28.18
C GLU A 371 -9.01 0.15 -29.33
N SER A 372 -9.31 1.43 -29.06
CA SER A 372 -9.72 2.41 -30.06
C SER A 372 -8.54 3.20 -30.64
N TYR A 373 -7.36 3.02 -30.06
CA TYR A 373 -6.13 3.72 -30.44
C TYR A 373 -4.93 2.78 -30.48
N LYS A 374 -3.93 3.16 -31.27
CA LYS A 374 -2.70 2.38 -31.36
C LYS A 374 -1.98 2.34 -30.01
N THR A 375 -1.72 1.14 -29.53
CA THR A 375 -1.03 0.88 -28.27
C THR A 375 0.24 0.08 -28.48
N ARG A 376 1.23 0.31 -27.63
CA ARG A 376 2.48 -0.45 -27.60
C ARG A 376 2.87 -0.82 -26.18
N GLN A 377 3.12 -2.10 -25.95
CA GLN A 377 3.64 -2.59 -24.69
C GLN A 377 5.07 -2.08 -24.45
N LEU A 378 5.34 -1.50 -23.27
CA LEU A 378 6.65 -0.96 -22.90
C LEU A 378 7.48 -1.93 -22.06
N THR A 379 6.81 -2.72 -21.22
CA THR A 379 7.44 -3.69 -20.31
C THR A 379 6.78 -5.05 -20.49
N GLN A 380 7.57 -6.11 -20.29
CA GLN A 380 7.09 -7.50 -20.41
C GLN A 380 7.96 -8.45 -19.59
N GLY A 381 7.42 -9.60 -19.19
CA GLY A 381 8.12 -10.64 -18.44
C GLY A 381 7.30 -11.15 -17.26
N ASN A 382 7.82 -12.18 -16.56
CA ASN A 382 7.14 -12.79 -15.41
C ASN A 382 7.43 -12.00 -14.13
N TRP A 383 7.08 -10.73 -14.12
CA TRP A 383 7.26 -9.78 -13.02
C TRP A 383 6.26 -8.63 -13.17
N VAL A 384 6.05 -7.84 -12.13
CA VAL A 384 5.06 -6.77 -12.14
C VAL A 384 5.70 -5.38 -12.04
N VAL A 385 5.10 -4.40 -12.72
CA VAL A 385 5.29 -2.98 -12.43
C VAL A 385 4.37 -2.63 -11.25
N GLN A 386 4.96 -2.17 -10.16
CA GLN A 386 4.20 -1.81 -8.96
C GLN A 386 3.71 -0.37 -9.03
N ASN A 387 4.58 0.58 -9.43
CA ASN A 387 4.26 2.00 -9.48
C ASN A 387 5.03 2.72 -10.59
N ILE A 388 4.45 3.80 -11.13
CA ILE A 388 5.14 4.82 -11.90
C ILE A 388 5.52 5.96 -10.94
N LEU A 389 6.82 6.23 -10.80
CA LEU A 389 7.34 7.31 -9.95
C LEU A 389 7.34 8.67 -10.66
N GLY A 390 7.43 8.68 -11.99
CA GLY A 390 7.49 9.88 -12.82
C GLY A 390 8.36 9.69 -14.06
N PHE A 391 8.90 10.80 -14.56
CA PHE A 391 9.62 10.81 -15.84
C PHE A 391 10.96 11.54 -15.75
N ASN A 392 11.89 11.12 -16.60
CA ASN A 392 13.03 11.91 -16.99
C ASN A 392 12.78 12.42 -18.42
N GLU A 393 12.45 13.70 -18.56
CA GLU A 393 12.08 14.29 -19.84
C GLU A 393 13.26 14.39 -20.81
N LYS A 394 14.49 14.55 -20.30
CA LYS A 394 15.69 14.67 -21.10
C LYS A 394 16.06 13.35 -21.80
N THR A 395 15.94 12.23 -21.07
CA THR A 395 16.26 10.89 -21.59
C THR A 395 15.05 10.19 -22.19
N LYS A 396 13.84 10.78 -22.05
CA LYS A 396 12.55 10.19 -22.46
C LYS A 396 12.32 8.82 -21.82
N GLU A 397 12.55 8.77 -20.52
CA GLU A 397 12.37 7.58 -19.69
C GLU A 397 11.23 7.78 -18.69
N VAL A 398 10.46 6.71 -18.46
CA VAL A 398 9.57 6.57 -17.30
C VAL A 398 10.32 5.84 -16.19
N ILE A 399 10.20 6.33 -14.96
CA ILE A 399 10.83 5.73 -13.78
C ILE A 399 9.77 4.95 -13.02
N ILE A 400 10.05 3.69 -12.74
CA ILE A 400 9.09 2.74 -12.15
C ILE A 400 9.68 2.00 -10.95
N MET A 401 8.79 1.47 -10.11
CA MET A 401 9.10 0.38 -9.17
C MET A 401 8.63 -0.94 -9.76
N SER A 402 9.42 -2.00 -9.63
CA SER A 402 9.05 -3.32 -10.15
C SER A 402 9.70 -4.47 -9.39
N THR A 403 9.13 -5.66 -9.58
CA THR A 403 9.65 -6.93 -9.03
C THR A 403 10.55 -7.69 -10.03
N GLU A 404 11.13 -7.00 -11.02
CA GLU A 404 11.92 -7.65 -12.08
C GLU A 404 13.09 -8.48 -11.56
N VAL A 405 13.70 -8.09 -10.44
CA VAL A 405 14.80 -8.85 -9.81
C VAL A 405 14.29 -10.12 -9.15
N SER A 406 13.22 -10.03 -8.40
CA SER A 406 12.60 -11.13 -7.65
C SER A 406 11.22 -10.72 -7.16
N PRO A 407 10.24 -11.65 -7.05
CA PRO A 407 8.98 -11.36 -6.37
C PRO A 407 9.12 -10.93 -4.90
N LEU A 408 10.27 -11.23 -4.28
CA LEU A 408 10.58 -10.82 -2.90
C LEU A 408 11.22 -9.44 -2.81
N GLN A 409 11.36 -8.71 -3.92
CA GLN A 409 12.07 -7.44 -3.95
C GLN A 409 11.28 -6.38 -4.73
N SER A 410 11.54 -5.12 -4.39
CA SER A 410 11.01 -3.95 -5.10
C SER A 410 12.17 -3.05 -5.49
N ASN A 411 12.42 -2.86 -6.78
CA ASN A 411 13.56 -2.13 -7.30
C ASN A 411 13.12 -1.04 -8.28
N ALA A 412 13.88 0.05 -8.33
CA ALA A 412 13.64 1.14 -9.27
C ALA A 412 14.30 0.87 -10.64
N TYR A 413 13.55 1.17 -11.70
CA TYR A 413 14.03 1.08 -13.08
C TYR A 413 13.71 2.32 -13.90
N ALA A 414 14.63 2.70 -14.79
CA ALA A 414 14.38 3.62 -15.88
C ALA A 414 14.01 2.84 -17.14
N VAL A 415 12.85 3.13 -17.74
CA VAL A 415 12.35 2.49 -18.96
C VAL A 415 12.29 3.52 -20.07
N ASN A 416 13.05 3.33 -21.14
CA ASN A 416 13.01 4.23 -22.29
C ASN A 416 11.69 4.08 -23.05
N VAL A 417 10.89 5.15 -23.08
CA VAL A 417 9.54 5.13 -23.65
C VAL A 417 9.53 4.82 -25.15
N LYS A 418 10.60 5.10 -25.90
CA LYS A 418 10.69 4.80 -27.33
C LYS A 418 11.05 3.35 -27.62
N THR A 419 11.98 2.77 -26.85
CA THR A 419 12.59 1.45 -27.15
C THR A 419 12.14 0.34 -26.21
N GLY A 420 11.58 0.65 -25.05
CA GLY A 420 11.29 -0.30 -23.97
C GLY A 420 12.55 -0.79 -23.23
N LYS A 421 13.74 -0.29 -23.58
CA LYS A 421 14.99 -0.69 -22.91
C LYS A 421 14.96 -0.24 -21.45
N ARG A 422 15.27 -1.16 -20.53
CA ARG A 422 15.25 -0.94 -19.08
C ARG A 422 16.66 -0.87 -18.52
N ARG A 423 16.82 -0.12 -17.43
CA ARG A 423 18.04 0.01 -16.65
C ARG A 423 17.69 0.10 -15.16
N LEU A 424 18.29 -0.79 -14.36
CA LEU A 424 18.20 -0.74 -12.90
C LEU A 424 18.80 0.57 -12.37
N ILE A 425 18.15 1.17 -11.37
CA ILE A 425 18.63 2.34 -10.64
C ILE A 425 19.01 1.88 -9.23
N GLY A 426 20.24 2.18 -8.79
CA GLY A 426 20.74 1.84 -7.47
C GLY A 426 21.15 0.38 -7.29
N ASN A 427 21.06 -0.11 -6.06
CA ASN A 427 21.37 -1.49 -5.71
C ASN A 427 20.24 -2.43 -6.17
N LYS A 428 20.61 -3.67 -6.50
CA LYS A 428 19.61 -4.69 -6.86
C LYS A 428 19.12 -5.52 -5.65
N ASP A 429 19.76 -5.41 -4.49
CA ASP A 429 19.45 -6.24 -3.32
C ASP A 429 18.53 -5.49 -2.35
N GLY A 430 17.35 -6.02 -2.10
CA GLY A 430 16.47 -5.54 -1.04
C GLY A 430 15.13 -4.94 -1.48
N MET A 431 14.49 -4.33 -0.50
CA MET A 431 13.25 -3.58 -0.64
C MET A 431 13.57 -2.09 -0.65
N HIS A 432 13.25 -1.42 -1.75
CA HIS A 432 13.58 -0.03 -2.02
C HIS A 432 12.35 0.87 -1.90
N HIS A 433 12.48 1.97 -1.15
CA HIS A 433 11.52 3.06 -1.08
C HIS A 433 12.13 4.28 -1.75
N VAL A 434 11.68 4.58 -2.94
CA VAL A 434 12.34 5.52 -3.85
C VAL A 434 11.51 6.78 -4.03
N GLN A 435 12.17 7.95 -3.93
CA GLN A 435 11.59 9.25 -4.24
C GLN A 435 12.34 9.86 -5.43
N LEU A 436 11.62 10.18 -6.50
CA LEU A 436 12.18 10.77 -7.73
C LEU A 436 12.32 12.29 -7.60
N SER A 437 13.44 12.85 -8.05
CA SER A 437 13.65 14.30 -8.13
C SER A 437 12.79 14.96 -9.21
N GLY A 438 12.62 16.28 -9.13
CA GLY A 438 11.73 17.04 -10.03
C GLY A 438 12.05 16.90 -11.52
N SER A 439 13.31 16.78 -11.89
CA SER A 439 13.72 16.55 -13.30
C SER A 439 13.83 15.06 -13.68
N GLY A 440 13.72 14.15 -12.69
CA GLY A 440 13.96 12.73 -12.89
C GLY A 440 15.45 12.34 -13.00
N ASN A 441 16.39 13.24 -12.68
CA ASN A 441 17.83 12.95 -12.78
C ASN A 441 18.37 12.17 -11.58
N TYR A 442 17.72 12.25 -10.42
CA TYR A 442 18.15 11.62 -9.19
C TYR A 442 17.00 10.95 -8.49
N VAL A 443 17.33 9.99 -7.65
CA VAL A 443 16.40 9.42 -6.66
C VAL A 443 17.03 9.46 -5.27
N ILE A 444 16.20 9.68 -4.23
CA ILE A 444 16.52 9.27 -2.86
C ILE A 444 16.06 7.82 -2.75
N ASP A 445 16.99 6.92 -2.46
CA ASP A 445 16.75 5.50 -2.30
C ASP A 445 16.97 5.11 -0.83
N ASN A 446 15.91 4.74 -0.13
CA ASN A 446 15.94 4.23 1.24
C ASN A 446 15.61 2.74 1.18
N TYR A 447 16.61 1.88 1.39
CA TYR A 447 16.42 0.45 1.24
C TYR A 447 16.99 -0.37 2.39
N THR A 448 16.44 -1.55 2.52
CA THR A 448 16.84 -2.59 3.49
C THR A 448 16.90 -3.93 2.78
N SER A 449 17.72 -4.84 3.28
CA SER A 449 17.66 -6.25 2.90
C SER A 449 17.91 -7.13 4.12
N PHE A 450 17.91 -8.44 3.96
CA PHE A 450 18.27 -9.34 5.06
C PHE A 450 19.63 -9.01 5.66
N THR A 451 20.60 -8.60 4.83
CA THR A 451 21.99 -8.30 5.25
C THR A 451 22.23 -6.80 5.49
N ILE A 452 21.38 -5.94 4.97
CA ILE A 452 21.50 -4.47 5.05
C ILE A 452 20.44 -3.94 6.00
N PRO A 453 20.82 -3.48 7.22
CA PRO A 453 19.87 -2.93 8.18
C PRO A 453 19.10 -1.73 7.63
N ARG A 454 19.79 -0.78 7.00
CA ARG A 454 19.26 0.33 6.20
C ARG A 454 20.39 1.08 5.51
N ASN A 455 20.20 1.38 4.24
CA ASN A 455 20.98 2.38 3.53
C ASN A 455 20.06 3.47 2.99
N ILE A 456 20.55 4.72 2.99
CA ILE A 456 19.87 5.84 2.34
C ILE A 456 20.88 6.52 1.44
N GLU A 457 20.55 6.64 0.15
CA GLU A 457 21.46 7.09 -0.87
C GLU A 457 20.78 8.07 -1.83
N ILE A 458 21.54 9.02 -2.37
CA ILE A 458 21.15 9.75 -3.58
C ILE A 458 21.79 9.06 -4.77
N VAL A 459 20.96 8.54 -5.66
CA VAL A 459 21.37 7.75 -6.81
C VAL A 459 21.02 8.49 -8.11
N PRO A 460 21.99 8.72 -9.01
CA PRO A 460 21.74 9.27 -10.35
C PRO A 460 20.98 8.27 -11.21
N THR A 461 19.86 8.67 -11.81
CA THR A 461 19.05 7.79 -12.68
C THR A 461 19.79 7.42 -13.97
N SER A 462 20.78 8.21 -14.40
CA SER A 462 21.61 7.93 -15.57
C SER A 462 22.50 6.71 -15.41
N GLY A 463 22.85 6.33 -14.18
CA GLY A 463 23.84 5.30 -13.86
C GLY A 463 25.29 5.67 -14.23
N LYS A 464 25.57 6.93 -14.58
CA LYS A 464 26.89 7.41 -15.03
C LYS A 464 27.65 8.19 -13.95
N GLU A 465 26.92 8.78 -13.03
CA GLU A 465 27.48 9.59 -11.94
C GLU A 465 27.60 8.76 -10.67
N LYS A 466 28.37 9.26 -9.70
CA LYS A 466 28.60 8.56 -8.44
C LYS A 466 27.39 8.70 -7.52
N THR A 467 26.99 7.60 -6.89
CA THR A 467 26.03 7.57 -5.79
C THR A 467 26.60 8.27 -4.55
N VAL A 468 25.77 9.02 -3.84
CA VAL A 468 26.10 9.68 -2.58
C VAL A 468 25.38 8.97 -1.44
N SER A 469 26.16 8.38 -0.52
CA SER A 469 25.61 7.77 0.69
C SER A 469 25.25 8.84 1.71
N LEU A 470 24.02 8.84 2.21
CA LEU A 470 23.52 9.71 3.26
C LEU A 470 23.51 9.00 4.62
N LEU A 471 23.24 7.70 4.62
CA LEU A 471 23.20 6.87 5.82
C LEU A 471 23.55 5.43 5.48
N THR A 472 24.41 4.84 6.29
CA THR A 472 24.62 3.38 6.37
C THR A 472 24.41 2.99 7.83
N ALA A 473 23.24 2.43 8.11
CA ALA A 473 22.86 2.08 9.49
C ALA A 473 23.52 0.79 9.94
N THR A 474 23.92 0.76 11.21
CA THR A 474 24.37 -0.47 11.88
C THR A 474 23.18 -1.32 12.33
N ASN A 475 23.45 -2.63 12.58
CA ASN A 475 22.42 -3.51 13.13
C ASN A 475 22.27 -3.30 14.66
N PRO A 476 21.16 -2.70 15.13
CA PRO A 476 20.99 -2.46 16.57
C PRO A 476 20.75 -3.72 17.41
N MET A 477 20.47 -4.86 16.75
CA MET A 477 20.25 -6.15 17.41
C MET A 477 21.51 -7.02 17.49
N GLU A 478 22.68 -6.51 17.10
CA GLU A 478 23.92 -7.29 17.08
C GLU A 478 24.30 -7.88 18.44
N ALA A 479 24.01 -7.15 19.51
CA ALA A 479 24.24 -7.57 20.90
C ALA A 479 23.23 -8.58 21.43
N TYR A 480 22.22 -8.93 20.64
CA TYR A 480 21.15 -9.86 21.03
C TYR A 480 21.32 -11.23 20.38
N ASN A 481 20.79 -12.25 21.07
CA ASN A 481 20.81 -13.62 20.57
C ASN A 481 19.66 -13.83 19.58
N MET A 482 19.91 -13.54 18.29
CA MET A 482 18.95 -13.68 17.21
C MET A 482 18.73 -15.15 16.84
N PRO A 483 17.47 -15.56 16.56
CA PRO A 483 17.20 -16.85 15.98
C PRO A 483 17.70 -16.95 14.54
N GLU A 484 17.94 -18.16 14.06
CA GLU A 484 18.19 -18.42 12.64
C GLU A 484 16.90 -18.21 11.83
N ILE A 485 16.93 -17.30 10.85
CA ILE A 485 15.82 -16.99 9.95
C ILE A 485 16.22 -17.40 8.55
N THR A 486 15.43 -18.27 7.92
CA THR A 486 15.67 -18.74 6.55
C THR A 486 14.44 -18.56 5.68
N VAL A 487 14.67 -18.31 4.41
CA VAL A 487 13.64 -18.27 3.35
C VAL A 487 13.94 -19.35 2.33
N GLY A 488 12.92 -20.04 1.87
CA GLY A 488 13.02 -21.07 0.86
C GLY A 488 11.71 -21.20 0.09
N THR A 489 11.61 -22.25 -0.72
CA THR A 489 10.39 -22.58 -1.46
C THR A 489 9.89 -23.98 -1.14
N LEU A 490 8.59 -24.16 -1.21
CA LEU A 490 7.92 -25.46 -1.17
C LEU A 490 6.86 -25.52 -2.28
N LYS A 491 6.45 -26.72 -2.68
CA LYS A 491 5.41 -26.87 -3.71
C LYS A 491 4.03 -26.62 -3.13
N ALA A 492 3.24 -25.84 -3.87
CA ALA A 492 1.81 -25.62 -3.61
C ALA A 492 1.02 -26.93 -3.69
N ALA A 493 -0.24 -26.88 -3.32
CA ALA A 493 -1.14 -28.04 -3.40
C ALA A 493 -1.38 -28.55 -4.83
N ASP A 494 -1.13 -27.72 -5.85
CA ASP A 494 -1.17 -28.10 -7.27
C ASP A 494 0.03 -28.98 -7.71
N GLY A 495 1.05 -29.10 -6.85
CA GLY A 495 2.28 -29.86 -7.11
C GLY A 495 3.26 -29.18 -8.10
N LYS A 496 2.96 -27.98 -8.59
CA LYS A 496 3.72 -27.28 -9.64
C LYS A 496 4.29 -25.95 -9.14
N THR A 497 3.44 -25.10 -8.57
CA THR A 497 3.77 -23.74 -8.17
C THR A 497 4.70 -23.74 -6.97
N ASP A 498 5.74 -22.90 -7.00
CA ASP A 498 6.61 -22.67 -5.85
C ASP A 498 6.00 -21.59 -4.95
N LEU A 499 5.90 -21.89 -3.65
CA LEU A 499 5.48 -20.97 -2.61
C LEU A 499 6.68 -20.58 -1.78
N TYR A 500 6.86 -19.29 -1.51
CA TYR A 500 7.89 -18.86 -0.56
C TYR A 500 7.46 -19.14 0.87
N TYR A 501 8.42 -19.60 1.70
CA TYR A 501 8.24 -19.72 3.14
C TYR A 501 9.37 -19.01 3.89
N ARG A 502 9.06 -18.53 5.09
CA ARG A 502 10.02 -18.10 6.11
C ARG A 502 9.94 -19.05 7.29
N LEU A 503 11.09 -19.64 7.66
CA LEU A 503 11.25 -20.51 8.80
C LEU A 503 12.19 -19.86 9.82
N ILE A 504 11.76 -19.82 11.08
CA ILE A 504 12.58 -19.32 12.19
C ILE A 504 12.78 -20.46 13.18
N LYS A 505 14.04 -20.82 13.42
CA LYS A 505 14.39 -21.86 14.38
C LYS A 505 14.52 -21.29 15.79
N PRO A 506 14.31 -22.10 16.83
CA PRO A 506 14.57 -21.67 18.20
C PRO A 506 16.00 -21.16 18.40
N VAL A 507 16.15 -20.15 19.25
CA VAL A 507 17.47 -19.72 19.72
C VAL A 507 18.12 -20.90 20.46
N ASN A 508 19.43 -21.14 20.27
CA ASN A 508 20.16 -22.31 20.78
C ASN A 508 19.55 -23.63 20.29
N PHE A 509 19.24 -23.70 18.99
CA PHE A 509 18.64 -24.88 18.36
C PHE A 509 19.50 -26.14 18.54
N ASP A 510 18.84 -27.23 18.99
CA ASP A 510 19.42 -28.56 19.11
C ASP A 510 18.64 -29.54 18.20
N PRO A 511 19.25 -30.10 17.15
CA PRO A 511 18.57 -30.98 16.19
C PRO A 511 18.02 -32.26 16.81
N ASN A 512 18.47 -32.64 18.03
CA ASN A 512 18.01 -33.82 18.73
C ASN A 512 16.77 -33.60 19.61
N LYS A 513 16.34 -32.34 19.74
CA LYS A 513 15.13 -31.98 20.49
C LYS A 513 13.91 -31.87 19.59
N LYS A 514 12.73 -32.04 20.18
CA LYS A 514 11.44 -31.79 19.54
C LYS A 514 10.87 -30.46 20.03
N TYR A 515 10.53 -29.60 19.09
CA TYR A 515 10.03 -28.25 19.35
C TYR A 515 8.56 -28.09 18.97
N PRO A 516 7.75 -27.35 19.72
CA PRO A 516 6.46 -26.92 19.25
C PRO A 516 6.63 -25.99 18.08
N ALA A 517 5.63 -25.92 17.19
CA ALA A 517 5.65 -25.01 16.06
C ALA A 517 4.40 -24.11 16.02
N VAL A 518 4.55 -22.92 15.47
CA VAL A 518 3.45 -21.99 15.23
C VAL A 518 3.49 -21.51 13.77
N VAL A 519 2.34 -21.63 13.12
CA VAL A 519 2.12 -21.06 11.77
C VAL A 519 1.49 -19.70 11.93
N TYR A 520 2.11 -18.67 11.37
CA TYR A 520 1.45 -17.39 11.14
C TYR A 520 0.88 -17.34 9.73
N VAL A 521 -0.41 -17.08 9.62
CA VAL A 521 -1.10 -17.00 8.34
C VAL A 521 -1.82 -15.65 8.20
N TYR A 522 -1.73 -15.04 7.03
CA TYR A 522 -2.71 -14.08 6.54
C TYR A 522 -3.47 -14.72 5.37
N GLY A 523 -2.80 -15.01 4.28
CA GLY A 523 -3.28 -15.84 3.17
C GLY A 523 -4.26 -15.18 2.22
N GLY A 524 -4.67 -13.92 2.48
CA GLY A 524 -5.66 -13.21 1.67
C GLY A 524 -5.10 -12.64 0.37
N PRO A 525 -5.99 -12.22 -0.55
CA PRO A 525 -5.62 -11.55 -1.78
C PRO A 525 -4.70 -10.35 -1.56
N HIS A 526 -3.75 -10.16 -2.46
CA HIS A 526 -2.75 -9.07 -2.45
C HIS A 526 -1.86 -9.00 -1.20
N ALA A 527 -1.85 -10.02 -0.36
CA ALA A 527 -0.98 -10.08 0.80
C ALA A 527 0.29 -10.86 0.50
N GLN A 528 1.43 -10.22 0.68
CA GLN A 528 2.73 -10.87 0.69
C GLN A 528 3.41 -10.59 2.02
N LEU A 529 3.87 -11.63 2.71
CA LEU A 529 4.42 -11.54 4.07
C LEU A 529 5.93 -11.75 4.12
N ILE A 530 6.53 -12.13 3.01
CA ILE A 530 7.95 -12.49 2.92
C ILE A 530 8.58 -11.64 1.82
N HIS A 531 9.50 -10.75 2.23
CA HIS A 531 10.30 -9.95 1.31
C HIS A 531 11.78 -10.04 1.69
N ASN A 532 12.65 -9.71 0.76
CA ASN A 532 14.07 -9.49 1.05
C ASN A 532 14.26 -8.15 1.75
N ASN A 533 13.68 -8.07 2.92
CA ASN A 533 13.74 -6.96 3.86
C ASN A 533 14.51 -7.40 5.11
N ARG A 534 14.72 -6.50 6.07
CA ARG A 534 15.33 -6.84 7.36
C ARG A 534 14.62 -8.03 7.99
N ASN A 535 15.39 -9.06 8.39
CA ASN A 535 14.87 -10.30 8.97
C ASN A 535 13.80 -11.01 8.09
N TYR A 536 13.77 -10.75 6.78
CA TYR A 536 12.72 -11.23 5.88
C TYR A 536 11.30 -10.93 6.38
N ASP A 537 11.08 -9.74 6.95
CA ASP A 537 9.83 -9.31 7.58
C ASP A 537 9.36 -10.16 8.78
N ALA A 538 10.28 -10.90 9.43
CA ALA A 538 9.94 -11.55 10.70
C ALA A 538 9.51 -10.52 11.73
N ARG A 539 8.32 -10.70 12.31
CA ARG A 539 7.77 -9.79 13.30
C ARG A 539 8.48 -9.98 14.64
N GLY A 540 8.46 -8.96 15.48
CA GLY A 540 9.01 -9.07 16.84
C GLY A 540 8.43 -10.22 17.63
N TRP A 541 7.13 -10.50 17.49
CA TRP A 541 6.46 -11.65 18.07
C TRP A 541 7.07 -12.98 17.61
N ASP A 542 7.37 -13.14 16.33
CA ASP A 542 7.95 -14.37 15.78
C ASP A 542 9.36 -14.63 16.38
N ILE A 543 10.16 -13.57 16.50
CA ILE A 543 11.50 -13.61 17.12
C ILE A 543 11.40 -13.99 18.60
N TYR A 544 10.45 -13.39 19.32
CA TYR A 544 10.23 -13.68 20.74
C TYR A 544 9.79 -15.12 20.98
N MET A 545 8.88 -15.64 20.16
CA MET A 545 8.44 -17.03 20.25
C MET A 545 9.58 -18.02 19.94
N ALA A 546 10.42 -17.70 18.96
CA ALA A 546 11.62 -18.51 18.68
C ALA A 546 12.61 -18.51 19.86
N GLN A 547 12.75 -17.38 20.57
CA GLN A 547 13.54 -17.33 21.82
C GLN A 547 12.93 -18.20 22.93
N LEU A 548 11.61 -18.34 22.97
CA LEU A 548 10.91 -19.22 23.90
C LEU A 548 10.94 -20.70 23.49
N GLY A 549 11.58 -21.04 22.37
CA GLY A 549 11.76 -22.42 21.92
C GLY A 549 10.71 -22.92 20.94
N TYR A 550 10.04 -22.03 20.22
CA TYR A 550 9.10 -22.40 19.16
C TYR A 550 9.76 -22.30 17.76
N VAL A 551 9.39 -23.21 16.88
CA VAL A 551 9.64 -23.08 15.44
C VAL A 551 8.52 -22.24 14.85
N MET A 552 8.85 -21.16 14.13
CA MET A 552 7.87 -20.28 13.50
C MET A 552 7.88 -20.48 11.99
N LEU A 553 6.71 -20.63 11.38
CA LEU A 553 6.56 -20.74 9.92
C LEU A 553 5.57 -19.73 9.40
N THR A 554 5.92 -19.12 8.28
CA THR A 554 5.02 -18.31 7.44
C THR A 554 5.13 -18.80 6.00
N VAL A 555 4.02 -18.92 5.28
CA VAL A 555 3.98 -19.29 3.86
C VAL A 555 3.14 -18.29 3.10
N ASP A 556 3.68 -17.74 2.01
CA ASP A 556 2.92 -16.98 1.03
C ASP A 556 2.26 -17.95 0.05
N ASN A 557 0.98 -18.22 0.28
CA ASN A 557 0.18 -19.12 -0.54
C ASN A 557 -0.23 -18.49 -1.88
N ARG A 558 -0.76 -19.29 -2.80
CA ARG A 558 -1.43 -18.77 -4.00
C ARG A 558 -2.61 -17.88 -3.59
N GLY A 559 -2.85 -16.85 -4.38
CA GLY A 559 -3.74 -15.74 -4.03
C GLY A 559 -3.00 -14.50 -3.53
N SER A 560 -1.73 -14.62 -3.08
CA SER A 560 -0.92 -13.47 -2.67
C SER A 560 -0.37 -12.69 -3.86
N ASP A 561 0.29 -11.54 -3.60
CA ASP A 561 0.70 -10.54 -4.60
C ASP A 561 2.03 -10.86 -5.32
N ASN A 562 2.32 -10.08 -6.36
CA ASN A 562 3.61 -10.02 -7.09
C ASN A 562 4.00 -11.29 -7.87
N ARG A 563 3.08 -12.19 -8.10
CA ARG A 563 3.31 -13.47 -8.79
C ARG A 563 2.54 -13.62 -10.10
N GLY A 564 1.74 -12.61 -10.46
CA GLY A 564 0.93 -12.55 -11.67
C GLY A 564 -0.48 -13.11 -11.51
N LEU A 565 -1.29 -12.82 -12.53
CA LEU A 565 -2.74 -12.98 -12.53
C LEU A 565 -3.23 -14.40 -12.18
N GLU A 566 -2.62 -15.45 -12.75
CA GLU A 566 -3.03 -16.83 -12.47
C GLU A 566 -2.75 -17.25 -11.03
N PHE A 567 -1.66 -16.77 -10.45
CA PHE A 567 -1.32 -17.03 -9.06
C PHE A 567 -2.29 -16.31 -8.12
N GLU A 568 -2.66 -15.07 -8.44
CA GLU A 568 -3.53 -14.21 -7.65
C GLU A 568 -5.00 -14.70 -7.70
N ASN A 569 -5.52 -14.97 -8.89
CA ASN A 569 -6.95 -15.22 -9.10
C ASN A 569 -7.38 -16.70 -9.02
N CYS A 570 -6.51 -17.61 -8.58
CA CYS A 570 -6.88 -19.02 -8.38
C CYS A 570 -7.91 -19.21 -7.26
N THR A 571 -8.04 -18.21 -6.37
CA THR A 571 -8.98 -18.19 -5.24
C THR A 571 -10.39 -17.74 -5.62
N PHE A 572 -10.59 -17.24 -6.84
CA PHE A 572 -11.85 -16.69 -7.29
C PHE A 572 -13.03 -17.66 -7.10
N ARG A 573 -14.11 -17.17 -6.49
CA ARG A 573 -15.35 -17.89 -6.10
C ARG A 573 -15.17 -18.96 -5.01
N GLN A 574 -13.98 -19.09 -4.43
CA GLN A 574 -13.66 -20.16 -3.47
C GLN A 574 -12.65 -19.72 -2.39
N LEU A 575 -12.80 -18.51 -1.86
CA LEU A 575 -11.93 -18.02 -0.78
C LEU A 575 -11.83 -19.03 0.38
N GLY A 576 -10.61 -19.24 0.87
CA GLY A 576 -10.32 -20.19 1.93
C GLY A 576 -10.20 -21.63 1.46
N THR A 577 -10.12 -21.90 0.15
CA THR A 577 -9.98 -23.26 -0.42
C THR A 577 -8.55 -23.53 -0.88
N GLU A 578 -8.08 -22.83 -1.89
CA GLU A 578 -6.73 -23.05 -2.45
C GLU A 578 -5.65 -22.55 -1.48
N GLU A 579 -5.87 -21.41 -0.85
CA GLU A 579 -4.98 -20.84 0.16
C GLU A 579 -4.79 -21.80 1.35
N MET A 580 -5.90 -22.40 1.82
CA MET A 580 -5.89 -23.36 2.92
C MET A 580 -5.11 -24.64 2.55
N LYS A 581 -5.32 -25.17 1.33
CA LYS A 581 -4.57 -26.35 0.86
C LYS A 581 -3.07 -26.06 0.80
N ASP A 582 -2.68 -24.85 0.37
CA ASP A 582 -1.27 -24.44 0.33
C ASP A 582 -0.68 -24.28 1.74
N GLN A 583 -1.45 -23.74 2.70
CA GLN A 583 -1.01 -23.66 4.11
C GLN A 583 -0.82 -25.05 4.71
N VAL A 584 -1.63 -26.05 4.34
CA VAL A 584 -1.42 -27.44 4.76
C VAL A 584 -0.11 -28.00 4.21
N LYS A 585 0.33 -27.61 3.01
CA LYS A 585 1.68 -27.96 2.51
C LYS A 585 2.79 -27.39 3.39
N GLY A 586 2.60 -26.19 3.93
CA GLY A 586 3.49 -25.65 4.97
C GLY A 586 3.54 -26.50 6.23
N VAL A 587 2.39 -27.03 6.69
CA VAL A 587 2.35 -27.97 7.83
C VAL A 587 3.03 -29.29 7.49
N ASP A 588 2.83 -29.84 6.29
CA ASP A 588 3.53 -31.06 5.83
C ASP A 588 5.05 -30.84 5.82
N PHE A 589 5.50 -29.65 5.37
CA PHE A 589 6.91 -29.27 5.44
C PHE A 589 7.42 -29.24 6.89
N LEU A 590 6.70 -28.61 7.84
CA LEU A 590 7.08 -28.62 9.26
C LEU A 590 7.24 -30.03 9.79
N LYS A 591 6.31 -30.92 9.49
CA LYS A 591 6.35 -32.32 9.92
C LYS A 591 7.56 -33.08 9.37
N SER A 592 8.00 -32.70 8.17
CA SER A 592 9.17 -33.36 7.52
C SER A 592 10.51 -32.96 8.14
N LEU A 593 10.59 -31.86 8.91
CA LEU A 593 11.83 -31.31 9.46
C LEU A 593 12.45 -32.18 10.58
N GLY A 594 11.78 -33.22 11.05
CA GLY A 594 12.33 -34.16 12.02
C GLY A 594 12.46 -33.63 13.46
N TYR A 595 12.63 -32.35 13.68
CA TYR A 595 12.74 -31.70 15.00
C TYR A 595 11.45 -30.98 15.43
N VAL A 596 10.40 -30.98 14.66
CA VAL A 596 9.08 -30.46 15.07
C VAL A 596 8.29 -31.56 15.80
N ASP A 597 7.61 -31.17 16.88
CA ASP A 597 6.63 -32.02 17.55
C ASP A 597 5.27 -31.89 16.84
N ASN A 598 4.92 -32.90 16.08
CA ASN A 598 3.69 -32.94 15.27
C ASN A 598 2.40 -32.85 16.12
N ASN A 599 2.48 -33.07 17.43
CA ASN A 599 1.36 -32.96 18.36
C ASN A 599 1.27 -31.59 19.03
N ARG A 600 2.18 -30.67 18.73
CA ARG A 600 2.24 -29.32 19.30
C ARG A 600 2.39 -28.25 18.23
N ILE A 601 1.44 -28.20 17.27
CA ILE A 601 1.38 -27.20 16.21
C ILE A 601 0.21 -26.28 16.50
N GLY A 602 0.50 -24.97 16.55
CA GLY A 602 -0.50 -23.89 16.64
C GLY A 602 -0.57 -23.08 15.36
N VAL A 603 -1.64 -22.28 15.21
CA VAL A 603 -1.83 -21.35 14.09
C VAL A 603 -2.42 -20.05 14.61
N HIS A 604 -1.99 -18.92 14.03
CA HIS A 604 -2.62 -17.63 14.31
C HIS A 604 -2.59 -16.69 13.12
N GLY A 605 -3.54 -15.76 13.09
CA GLY A 605 -3.64 -14.72 12.07
C GLY A 605 -4.68 -13.68 12.40
N TRP A 606 -4.65 -12.57 11.68
CA TRP A 606 -5.55 -11.43 11.87
C TRP A 606 -6.33 -11.12 10.59
N SER A 607 -7.58 -10.63 10.69
CA SER A 607 -8.46 -10.30 9.56
C SER A 607 -8.69 -11.52 8.66
N PHE A 608 -8.30 -11.49 7.38
CA PHE A 608 -8.29 -12.68 6.52
C PHE A 608 -7.49 -13.84 7.14
N GLY A 609 -6.38 -13.53 7.85
CA GLY A 609 -5.61 -14.51 8.60
C GLY A 609 -6.39 -15.11 9.78
N GLY A 610 -7.29 -14.36 10.39
CA GLY A 610 -8.24 -14.88 11.38
C GLY A 610 -9.26 -15.84 10.76
N PHE A 611 -9.81 -15.48 9.58
CA PHE A 611 -10.62 -16.41 8.77
C PHE A 611 -9.84 -17.69 8.44
N MET A 612 -8.62 -17.57 7.95
CA MET A 612 -7.77 -18.72 7.61
C MET A 612 -7.44 -19.58 8.84
N THR A 613 -7.11 -18.95 9.98
CA THR A 613 -6.88 -19.66 11.26
C THR A 613 -8.09 -20.48 11.66
N THR A 614 -9.27 -19.86 11.68
CA THR A 614 -10.53 -20.53 12.03
C THR A 614 -10.85 -21.64 11.02
N ASN A 615 -10.71 -21.35 9.72
CA ASN A 615 -10.95 -22.32 8.66
C ASN A 615 -10.04 -23.56 8.76
N LEU A 616 -8.74 -23.36 8.99
CA LEU A 616 -7.77 -24.45 9.19
C LEU A 616 -8.12 -25.30 10.41
N MET A 617 -8.49 -24.67 11.55
CA MET A 617 -8.89 -25.38 12.78
C MET A 617 -10.16 -26.21 12.60
N LEU A 618 -11.10 -25.76 11.79
CA LEU A 618 -12.38 -26.44 11.56
C LEU A 618 -12.34 -27.49 10.44
N THR A 619 -11.48 -27.28 9.45
CA THR A 619 -11.38 -28.20 8.29
C THR A 619 -10.36 -29.31 8.53
N TYR A 620 -9.28 -29.01 9.27
CA TYR A 620 -8.22 -29.96 9.63
C TYR A 620 -8.04 -30.01 11.16
N PRO A 621 -9.06 -30.43 11.92
CA PRO A 621 -9.07 -30.34 13.38
C PRO A 621 -7.97 -31.15 14.08
N GLU A 622 -7.36 -32.11 13.39
CA GLU A 622 -6.26 -32.92 13.94
C GLU A 622 -4.88 -32.26 13.79
N LEU A 623 -4.74 -31.28 12.87
CA LEU A 623 -3.44 -30.68 12.58
C LEU A 623 -3.01 -29.68 13.66
N PHE A 624 -3.94 -28.88 14.15
CA PHE A 624 -3.65 -27.78 15.07
C PHE A 624 -4.26 -28.03 16.45
N LYS A 625 -3.48 -27.75 17.49
CA LYS A 625 -3.92 -27.92 18.88
C LYS A 625 -4.43 -26.61 19.50
N VAL A 626 -3.91 -25.48 19.00
CA VAL A 626 -4.28 -24.14 19.46
C VAL A 626 -4.38 -23.23 18.25
N GLY A 627 -5.40 -22.37 18.21
CA GLY A 627 -5.54 -21.28 17.26
C GLY A 627 -5.85 -19.97 17.95
N VAL A 628 -5.36 -18.85 17.40
CA VAL A 628 -5.74 -17.49 17.80
C VAL A 628 -6.15 -16.72 16.55
N ALA A 629 -7.45 -16.44 16.44
CA ALA A 629 -8.07 -15.75 15.30
C ALA A 629 -8.47 -14.32 15.70
N GLY A 630 -7.77 -13.33 15.18
CA GLY A 630 -8.09 -11.90 15.39
C GLY A 630 -8.94 -11.36 14.26
N GLY A 631 -10.04 -10.63 14.59
CA GLY A 631 -10.93 -9.96 13.64
C GLY A 631 -11.35 -10.81 12.43
N PRO A 632 -11.68 -12.12 12.60
CA PRO A 632 -11.89 -12.98 11.44
C PRO A 632 -13.21 -12.70 10.74
N VAL A 633 -13.22 -12.82 9.40
CA VAL A 633 -14.45 -12.96 8.63
C VAL A 633 -14.96 -14.40 8.84
N ILE A 634 -16.15 -14.55 9.38
CA ILE A 634 -16.76 -15.87 9.64
C ILE A 634 -17.72 -16.28 8.53
N ASP A 635 -18.35 -15.29 7.91
CA ASP A 635 -19.31 -15.47 6.84
C ASP A 635 -19.18 -14.33 5.84
N TRP A 636 -18.73 -14.63 4.64
CA TRP A 636 -18.46 -13.65 3.57
C TRP A 636 -19.71 -12.92 3.07
N ALA A 637 -20.90 -13.47 3.29
CA ALA A 637 -22.14 -12.80 2.92
C ALA A 637 -22.38 -11.47 3.71
N TYR A 638 -21.71 -11.31 4.86
CA TYR A 638 -21.75 -10.08 5.65
C TYR A 638 -20.61 -9.11 5.33
N TYR A 639 -19.69 -9.49 4.43
CA TYR A 639 -18.58 -8.62 4.04
C TYR A 639 -19.02 -7.64 2.95
N GLU A 640 -18.25 -6.55 2.78
CA GLU A 640 -18.61 -5.47 1.87
C GLU A 640 -18.52 -5.89 0.39
N VAL A 641 -19.30 -5.18 -0.46
CA VAL A 641 -19.51 -5.50 -1.88
C VAL A 641 -18.22 -5.50 -2.70
N MET A 642 -17.44 -4.41 -2.65
CA MET A 642 -16.32 -4.20 -3.58
C MET A 642 -15.22 -5.25 -3.42
N TYR A 643 -14.84 -5.58 -2.20
CA TYR A 643 -13.89 -6.65 -1.91
C TYR A 643 -14.56 -8.03 -2.02
N GLY A 644 -15.70 -8.21 -1.33
CA GLY A 644 -16.39 -9.50 -1.25
C GLY A 644 -16.79 -10.04 -2.60
N GLU A 645 -17.42 -9.24 -3.43
CA GLU A 645 -17.91 -9.67 -4.75
C GLU A 645 -16.78 -9.81 -5.78
N ARG A 646 -15.66 -9.06 -5.67
CA ARG A 646 -14.49 -9.29 -6.53
C ARG A 646 -13.99 -10.72 -6.46
N TYR A 647 -13.91 -11.27 -5.25
CA TYR A 647 -13.32 -12.59 -5.04
C TYR A 647 -14.32 -13.72 -4.93
N MET A 648 -15.61 -13.41 -4.69
CA MET A 648 -16.64 -14.42 -4.44
C MET A 648 -17.87 -14.31 -5.35
N ASP A 649 -17.97 -13.27 -6.19
CA ASP A 649 -19.24 -12.86 -6.81
C ASP A 649 -20.32 -12.57 -5.74
N THR A 650 -21.61 -12.62 -6.12
CA THR A 650 -22.70 -12.45 -5.15
C THR A 650 -23.11 -13.77 -4.50
N PRO A 651 -23.70 -13.77 -3.30
CA PRO A 651 -24.29 -14.98 -2.71
C PRO A 651 -25.32 -15.65 -3.60
N GLN A 652 -26.00 -14.87 -4.48
CA GLN A 652 -27.02 -15.37 -5.39
C GLN A 652 -26.39 -16.12 -6.61
N THR A 653 -25.26 -15.65 -7.13
CA THR A 653 -24.59 -16.22 -8.29
C THR A 653 -23.55 -17.28 -7.93
N ASN A 654 -23.09 -17.30 -6.66
CA ASN A 654 -22.12 -18.26 -6.14
C ASN A 654 -22.54 -18.86 -4.78
N PRO A 655 -23.75 -19.42 -4.62
CA PRO A 655 -24.25 -19.91 -3.32
C PRO A 655 -23.36 -21.01 -2.71
N GLU A 656 -22.80 -21.90 -3.52
CA GLU A 656 -21.93 -22.97 -3.01
C GLU A 656 -20.57 -22.45 -2.52
N GLY A 657 -19.99 -21.43 -3.18
CA GLY A 657 -18.77 -20.77 -2.72
C GLY A 657 -18.96 -20.13 -1.35
N TYR A 658 -20.04 -19.36 -1.18
CA TYR A 658 -20.39 -18.76 0.10
C TYR A 658 -20.66 -19.78 1.20
N LYS A 659 -21.40 -20.85 0.89
CA LYS A 659 -21.65 -21.96 1.82
C LYS A 659 -20.35 -22.64 2.25
N ASN A 660 -19.43 -22.90 1.31
CA ASN A 660 -18.14 -23.53 1.59
C ASN A 660 -17.21 -22.62 2.41
N ALA A 661 -17.32 -21.30 2.27
CA ALA A 661 -16.55 -20.32 3.02
C ALA A 661 -17.20 -19.94 4.36
N ASN A 662 -18.45 -20.34 4.62
CA ASN A 662 -19.15 -20.07 5.87
C ASN A 662 -18.65 -20.98 7.00
N LEU A 663 -17.89 -20.41 7.93
CA LEU A 663 -17.25 -21.17 9.01
C LEU A 663 -18.23 -21.62 10.09
N LYS A 664 -19.37 -20.95 10.26
CA LYS A 664 -20.42 -21.34 11.23
C LYS A 664 -20.92 -22.75 10.97
N LEU A 665 -21.03 -23.13 9.68
CA LEU A 665 -21.51 -24.46 9.29
C LEU A 665 -20.57 -25.60 9.69
N ARG A 666 -19.33 -25.29 10.07
CA ARG A 666 -18.29 -26.26 10.48
C ARG A 666 -17.86 -26.13 11.92
N ALA A 667 -18.46 -25.24 12.70
CA ALA A 667 -18.08 -24.97 14.08
C ALA A 667 -18.00 -26.23 14.96
N GLY A 668 -18.93 -27.19 14.75
CA GLY A 668 -18.94 -28.48 15.43
C GLY A 668 -17.73 -29.39 15.19
N ASN A 669 -16.88 -29.09 14.18
CA ASN A 669 -15.68 -29.87 13.90
C ASN A 669 -14.50 -29.51 14.82
N LEU A 670 -14.58 -28.44 15.60
CA LEU A 670 -13.48 -27.95 16.43
C LEU A 670 -13.05 -29.01 17.47
N LYS A 671 -11.77 -29.38 17.45
CA LYS A 671 -11.16 -30.29 18.44
C LYS A 671 -10.08 -29.62 19.29
N GLY A 672 -9.37 -28.64 18.73
CA GLY A 672 -8.34 -27.87 19.42
C GLY A 672 -8.96 -26.74 20.27
N ARG A 673 -8.10 -25.89 20.83
CA ARG A 673 -8.50 -24.65 21.51
C ARG A 673 -8.41 -23.50 20.53
N LEU A 674 -9.51 -22.81 20.33
CA LEU A 674 -9.56 -21.62 19.48
C LEU A 674 -9.93 -20.40 20.35
N GLU A 675 -9.05 -19.42 20.36
CA GLU A 675 -9.33 -18.08 20.88
C GLU A 675 -9.69 -17.16 19.71
N VAL A 676 -10.77 -16.40 19.91
CA VAL A 676 -11.27 -15.44 18.95
C VAL A 676 -11.24 -14.05 19.56
N ILE A 677 -10.61 -13.11 18.88
CA ILE A 677 -10.47 -11.71 19.32
C ILE A 677 -11.14 -10.83 18.27
N ILE A 678 -12.10 -10.01 18.68
CA ILE A 678 -12.82 -9.10 17.78
C ILE A 678 -13.05 -7.73 18.44
N GLY A 679 -12.95 -6.67 17.63
CA GLY A 679 -13.35 -5.33 18.04
C GLY A 679 -14.89 -5.20 18.09
N ALA A 680 -15.43 -4.65 19.16
CA ALA A 680 -16.88 -4.42 19.28
C ALA A 680 -17.43 -3.47 18.20
N ASN A 681 -16.59 -2.55 17.72
CA ASN A 681 -16.88 -1.58 16.66
C ASN A 681 -15.92 -1.77 15.47
N ASP A 682 -15.69 -3.01 15.06
CA ASP A 682 -14.89 -3.28 13.86
C ASP A 682 -15.67 -2.83 12.61
N PRO A 683 -15.18 -1.82 11.86
CA PRO A 683 -15.89 -1.29 10.69
C PRO A 683 -15.72 -2.15 9.43
N THR A 684 -14.86 -3.16 9.50
CA THR A 684 -14.48 -4.02 8.35
C THR A 684 -15.06 -5.40 8.47
N CYS A 685 -14.94 -6.03 9.66
CA CYS A 685 -15.52 -7.34 9.96
C CYS A 685 -16.69 -7.16 10.93
N PRO A 686 -17.91 -6.95 10.42
CA PRO A 686 -19.04 -6.64 11.26
C PRO A 686 -19.27 -7.68 12.36
N PHE A 687 -19.42 -7.21 13.61
CA PHE A 687 -19.55 -8.08 14.79
C PHE A 687 -20.69 -9.10 14.68
N PHE A 688 -21.80 -8.73 14.03
CA PHE A 688 -22.98 -9.59 13.89
C PHE A 688 -22.79 -10.82 12.99
N CYS A 689 -21.73 -10.89 12.20
CA CYS A 689 -21.41 -12.12 11.45
C CYS A 689 -21.09 -13.31 12.39
N TRP A 690 -20.86 -13.03 13.70
CA TRP A 690 -20.50 -13.99 14.75
C TRP A 690 -21.69 -14.49 15.56
N LEU A 691 -22.80 -13.72 15.58
CA LEU A 691 -23.99 -14.05 16.36
C LEU A 691 -24.93 -14.88 15.52
N GLU A 692 -25.22 -16.08 15.97
CA GLU A 692 -26.36 -16.86 15.48
C GLU A 692 -27.53 -16.83 16.47
N LYS A 693 -28.71 -17.19 15.94
CA LYS A 693 -29.99 -17.15 16.66
C LYS A 693 -30.01 -17.91 18.01
N ASP A 694 -29.08 -18.86 18.18
CA ASP A 694 -29.01 -19.79 19.31
C ASP A 694 -27.68 -19.77 20.09
N GLY A 695 -26.79 -18.81 19.87
CA GLY A 695 -25.56 -18.71 20.61
C GLY A 695 -24.39 -18.03 19.94
N VAL A 696 -23.30 -17.87 20.69
CA VAL A 696 -22.01 -17.38 20.19
C VAL A 696 -21.25 -18.53 19.56
N PHE A 697 -20.59 -18.27 18.43
CA PHE A 697 -19.65 -19.20 17.78
C PHE A 697 -18.60 -19.73 18.75
#